data_e97b369f0184c9798cf25793192f9e60
#
_entry.id   e97b369f0184c9798cf25793192f9e60
#
_cell.length_a   1.000
_cell.length_b   1.000
_cell.length_c   1.000
_cell.angle_alpha   90.00
_cell.angle_beta   90.00
_cell.angle_gamma   90.00
#
_symmetry.space_group_name_H-M   'P 1'
#
loop_
_entity.id
_entity.type
_entity.pdbx_description
1 polymer ?
#
loop_
_entity_poly.entity_id
_entity_poly.type
_entity_poly.pdbx_seq_one_letter_code
_entity_poly.pdbx_strand_id
1 'polypeptide(L)'
;MSYTVAVRAMCEFTAKSGDLDLRFTPAPSSQEGIIGHGIVTSRRDDGYEREIALAGEHGEVAVRGRADGYDPALNRLEEIKTYRGDLNRMPANHRALHWAQARVYGHLLCKMRDLANLTVALVYFDVDSHRESVLTETHSADSLRDWFESQCERFAAFAASEAAHREARDAALRVLPFPHGSFRSGQRALAADVYRAARDGRALLAQAPTGIGKTVGTLFPMLRACGDGYLDRVLFLTAKTPGRALALDALALLRAAHEGAAAGSPAGGASASAAASTAESPPGGASSEAAGGLPSDASSPEAPADPSSEASSPEALTDLPSEASSSGAPAAPSSGASSPEAPAGPSSEAAQPESSPNAQAEAAPSPAVPGAAPLPLRTLELVAREKSCEYPDRACHGESCPLARGFYDRLGGARAQALALRTLDRATVREVALAHQVCPYYLAQELARWSDVIVGDYNYYYDGSALLHSLAVQNQWRIGVLVDEAHNLLDRARGMYSATLDQFVLADAKRHAPPTLAAPLEKLNREWNALNREQEAAYLVMDTVPSALLLAAQRFIGRVSEVMADAPLSIEPNVLQFAFDAMHFVNLAEQFDTHSIFDVTRVEGEAARRRGSRGGRAKSVLCVRNVIPADFLAPRHALARATVLFSGTLTPFHFYLDTLGLPEATPALDVEGPFRAAQLKVTVAGHVSTRWRDRERSLAPIVELIARQYAERPGNYLGFLSSFDYLRRIVELIRETHPELPVWMQERGMDEAARDAFLARFREGGQGIGFAVLGGAFAEGIDLVGDKLIGAFIATLGLPQVNEVNEQMRRALEARFGSGYDYMYLFPGMQKVVQAAGRVIRTEHDEGVVHLIDDRYRRREVQRLLPRWWRVE
;
A
#
# COMPACT_ATOMS: atom_id res chain seq x y z
N MET A 1 7.93 8.14 33.44
CA MET A 1 8.45 8.63 32.12
C MET A 1 7.35 9.43 31.44
N SER A 2 7.63 10.65 31.03
CA SER A 2 6.63 11.48 30.37
C SER A 2 6.28 10.93 28.98
N TYR A 3 5.00 10.88 28.67
CA TYR A 3 4.50 10.50 27.33
C TYR A 3 4.52 11.73 26.41
N THR A 4 5.30 11.68 25.34
CA THR A 4 5.39 12.80 24.39
C THR A 4 4.30 12.68 23.30
N VAL A 5 3.55 13.77 23.11
CA VAL A 5 2.47 13.87 22.11
C VAL A 5 2.58 15.19 21.33
N ALA A 6 2.23 15.15 20.02
CA ALA A 6 2.13 16.36 19.23
C ALA A 6 0.88 17.16 19.61
N VAL A 7 0.94 18.51 19.58
CA VAL A 7 -0.20 19.41 19.85
C VAL A 7 -1.44 18.97 19.09
N ARG A 8 -1.32 18.73 17.77
CA ARG A 8 -2.45 18.32 16.94
C ARG A 8 -3.04 16.98 17.41
N ALA A 9 -2.21 15.98 17.67
CA ALA A 9 -2.68 14.65 18.08
C ALA A 9 -3.41 14.71 19.44
N MET A 10 -2.90 15.49 20.39
CA MET A 10 -3.57 15.73 21.67
C MET A 10 -4.91 16.40 21.48
N CYS A 11 -4.99 17.50 20.69
CA CYS A 11 -6.23 18.21 20.44
C CYS A 11 -7.25 17.37 19.68
N GLU A 12 -6.82 16.56 18.70
CA GLU A 12 -7.69 15.61 18.00
C GLU A 12 -8.27 14.56 18.95
N PHE A 13 -7.52 14.14 19.96
CA PHE A 13 -7.98 13.20 20.96
C PHE A 13 -8.97 13.84 21.98
N THR A 14 -8.69 15.05 22.45
CA THR A 14 -9.37 15.67 23.58
C THR A 14 -10.47 16.67 23.21
N ALA A 15 -10.40 17.29 22.03
CA ALA A 15 -11.24 18.41 21.64
C ALA A 15 -12.19 18.12 20.46
N LYS A 16 -12.08 16.97 19.79
CA LYS A 16 -13.06 16.55 18.76
C LYS A 16 -14.37 16.13 19.41
N SER A 17 -15.50 16.62 18.89
CA SER A 17 -16.84 16.29 19.34
C SER A 17 -17.85 16.33 18.20
N GLY A 18 -19.05 15.75 18.40
CA GLY A 18 -20.15 15.76 17.45
C GLY A 18 -20.00 14.80 16.29
N ASP A 19 -20.50 15.20 15.15
CA ASP A 19 -20.64 14.35 13.96
C ASP A 19 -19.33 14.17 13.19
N LEU A 20 -19.16 13.00 12.60
CA LEU A 20 -18.26 12.84 11.46
C LEU A 20 -18.92 13.55 10.28
N ASP A 21 -18.32 14.61 9.79
CA ASP A 21 -18.80 15.37 8.65
C ASP A 21 -17.72 15.45 7.59
N LEU A 22 -17.92 14.70 6.52
CA LEU A 22 -17.06 14.63 5.36
C LEU A 22 -17.77 15.16 4.11
N ARG A 23 -18.71 16.07 4.33
CA ARG A 23 -19.21 16.87 3.21
C ARG A 23 -18.00 17.53 2.58
N PHE A 24 -17.85 17.23 1.30
CA PHE A 24 -16.70 17.68 0.55
C PHE A 24 -16.61 19.21 0.55
N THR A 25 -15.72 19.70 1.36
CA THR A 25 -15.09 21.00 1.13
C THR A 25 -13.75 20.66 0.50
N PRO A 26 -13.47 21.07 -0.74
CA PRO A 26 -12.17 20.78 -1.32
C PRO A 26 -11.12 21.47 -0.45
N ALA A 27 -10.47 20.65 0.34
CA ALA A 27 -9.28 21.11 1.03
C ALA A 27 -8.24 21.46 -0.04
N PRO A 28 -7.51 22.55 0.11
CA PRO A 28 -6.35 22.81 -0.70
C PRO A 28 -5.39 21.61 -0.67
N SER A 29 -4.73 21.31 -1.78
CA SER A 29 -3.66 20.31 -1.80
C SER A 29 -2.56 20.69 -0.79
N SER A 30 -1.77 19.72 -0.36
CA SER A 30 -0.64 19.99 0.54
C SER A 30 0.30 21.06 0.00
N GLN A 31 0.50 21.11 -1.31
CA GLN A 31 1.32 22.11 -1.98
C GLN A 31 0.66 23.49 -1.95
N GLU A 32 -0.64 23.59 -2.23
CA GLU A 32 -1.39 24.85 -2.09
C GLU A 32 -1.44 25.31 -0.64
N GLY A 33 -1.49 24.39 0.32
CA GLY A 33 -1.35 24.69 1.73
C GLY A 33 0.00 25.36 2.04
N ILE A 34 1.10 24.76 1.61
CA ILE A 34 2.45 25.32 1.81
C ILE A 34 2.58 26.69 1.13
N ILE A 35 2.12 26.80 -0.12
CA ILE A 35 2.13 28.06 -0.86
C ILE A 35 1.27 29.11 -0.13
N GLY A 36 0.08 28.74 0.32
CA GLY A 36 -0.82 29.62 1.06
C GLY A 36 -0.20 30.14 2.35
N HIS A 37 0.40 29.26 3.16
CA HIS A 37 1.17 29.65 4.34
C HIS A 37 2.31 30.61 3.97
N GLY A 38 3.07 30.32 2.91
CA GLY A 38 4.11 31.19 2.40
C GLY A 38 3.59 32.57 1.97
N ILE A 39 2.46 32.63 1.29
CA ILE A 39 1.81 33.90 0.90
C ILE A 39 1.36 34.70 2.14
N VAL A 40 0.67 34.07 3.08
CA VAL A 40 0.24 34.72 4.31
C VAL A 40 1.43 35.29 5.07
N THR A 41 2.45 34.48 5.30
CA THR A 41 3.64 34.91 6.05
C THR A 41 4.46 35.96 5.30
N SER A 42 4.45 35.98 3.95
CA SER A 42 5.14 37.01 3.17
C SER A 42 4.46 38.40 3.23
N ARG A 43 3.22 38.47 3.69
CA ARG A 43 2.46 39.70 3.87
C ARG A 43 2.62 40.30 5.27
N ARG A 44 3.36 39.63 6.14
CA ARG A 44 3.63 40.12 7.52
C ARG A 44 4.87 41.01 7.51
N ASP A 45 4.95 41.88 8.51
CA ASP A 45 6.05 42.81 8.67
C ASP A 45 7.37 42.14 9.04
N ASP A 46 8.51 42.85 8.89
CA ASP A 46 9.88 42.32 9.08
C ASP A 46 10.18 41.72 10.48
N GLY A 47 9.31 41.91 11.45
CA GLY A 47 9.45 41.33 12.81
C GLY A 47 8.67 40.02 13.03
N TYR A 48 7.97 39.54 12.02
CA TYR A 48 7.14 38.32 12.13
C TYR A 48 8.00 37.07 12.21
N GLU A 49 7.78 36.30 13.26
CA GLU A 49 8.48 35.00 13.47
C GLU A 49 7.65 33.85 12.91
N ARG A 50 8.27 33.01 12.06
CA ARG A 50 7.61 31.88 11.38
C ARG A 50 7.99 30.57 12.03
N GLU A 51 7.09 29.58 11.97
CA GLU A 51 7.36 28.17 12.32
C GLU A 51 8.05 27.98 13.68
N ILE A 52 7.47 28.52 14.73
CA ILE A 52 8.08 28.54 16.07
C ILE A 52 7.92 27.16 16.72
N ALA A 53 9.06 26.50 16.98
CA ALA A 53 9.06 25.24 17.71
C ALA A 53 8.73 25.49 19.19
N LEU A 54 7.67 24.86 19.67
CA LEU A 54 7.13 25.01 21.02
C LEU A 54 7.04 23.66 21.73
N ALA A 55 7.38 23.65 23.01
CA ALA A 55 7.25 22.47 23.86
C ALA A 55 6.89 22.84 25.28
N GLY A 56 6.17 21.95 25.94
CA GLY A 56 5.80 22.12 27.34
C GLY A 56 5.32 20.80 27.94
N GLU A 57 5.10 20.79 29.24
CA GLU A 57 4.66 19.60 29.96
C GLU A 57 3.71 19.95 31.07
N HIS A 58 2.80 19.04 31.37
CA HIS A 58 1.94 19.03 32.54
C HIS A 58 1.73 17.60 33.02
N GLY A 59 2.07 17.32 34.27
CA GLY A 59 2.07 15.97 34.83
C GLY A 59 3.01 15.02 34.03
N GLU A 60 2.49 13.88 33.61
CA GLU A 60 3.21 12.88 32.82
C GLU A 60 3.10 13.09 31.29
N VAL A 61 2.51 14.19 30.84
CA VAL A 61 2.30 14.48 29.42
C VAL A 61 3.23 15.60 28.96
N ALA A 62 4.13 15.27 28.04
CA ALA A 62 4.98 16.22 27.33
C ALA A 62 4.38 16.52 25.95
N VAL A 63 4.16 17.79 25.65
CA VAL A 63 3.50 18.26 24.41
C VAL A 63 4.50 19.04 23.59
N ARG A 64 4.59 18.75 22.28
CA ARG A 64 5.45 19.49 21.35
C ARG A 64 4.73 19.80 20.06
N GLY A 65 5.12 20.89 19.42
CA GLY A 65 4.60 21.25 18.10
C GLY A 65 5.30 22.47 17.53
N ARG A 66 4.81 22.93 16.39
CA ARG A 66 5.33 24.12 15.72
C ARG A 66 4.13 25.02 15.39
N ALA A 67 4.13 26.23 15.92
CA ALA A 67 3.12 27.24 15.61
C ALA A 67 3.46 27.92 14.28
N ASP A 68 2.46 28.23 13.47
CA ASP A 68 2.67 28.81 12.13
C ASP A 68 3.34 30.17 12.17
N GLY A 69 2.99 31.01 13.17
CA GLY A 69 3.71 32.26 13.34
C GLY A 69 3.30 33.11 14.53
N TYR A 70 4.13 34.13 14.85
CA TYR A 70 3.90 35.10 15.90
C TYR A 70 4.32 36.49 15.44
N ASP A 71 3.44 37.44 15.66
CA ASP A 71 3.67 38.86 15.41
C ASP A 71 3.94 39.56 16.75
N PRO A 72 5.21 39.89 17.05
CA PRO A 72 5.57 40.55 18.30
C PRO A 72 4.97 41.96 18.44
N ALA A 73 4.78 42.69 17.33
CA ALA A 73 4.24 44.05 17.35
C ALA A 73 2.77 44.07 17.73
N LEU A 74 2.00 43.07 17.35
CA LEU A 74 0.60 42.89 17.68
C LEU A 74 0.38 41.99 18.92
N ASN A 75 1.47 41.41 19.44
CA ASN A 75 1.43 40.35 20.46
C ASN A 75 0.42 39.25 20.07
N ARG A 76 0.52 38.75 18.84
CA ARG A 76 -0.47 37.87 18.23
C ARG A 76 0.15 36.61 17.68
N LEU A 77 -0.25 35.45 18.20
CA LEU A 77 0.03 34.13 17.65
C LEU A 77 -0.97 33.82 16.55
N GLU A 78 -0.49 33.37 15.40
CA GLU A 78 -1.32 33.02 14.26
C GLU A 78 -1.25 31.49 13.99
N GLU A 79 -2.41 30.86 13.87
CA GLU A 79 -2.60 29.51 13.34
C GLU A 79 -3.23 29.66 11.95
N ILE A 80 -2.50 29.33 10.90
CA ILE A 80 -2.89 29.56 9.50
C ILE A 80 -3.58 28.31 8.98
N LYS A 81 -4.75 28.49 8.34
CA LYS A 81 -5.49 27.41 7.69
C LYS A 81 -5.88 27.83 6.28
N THR A 82 -5.45 27.08 5.30
CA THR A 82 -5.89 27.26 3.91
C THR A 82 -7.26 26.64 3.72
N TYR A 83 -8.11 27.28 2.90
CA TYR A 83 -9.43 26.76 2.57
C TYR A 83 -9.86 27.19 1.17
N ARG A 84 -10.96 26.60 0.69
CA ARG A 84 -11.69 27.01 -0.51
C ARG A 84 -13.18 27.21 -0.20
N GLY A 85 -13.81 28.13 -0.89
CA GLY A 85 -15.25 28.35 -0.81
C GLY A 85 -15.69 29.22 0.38
N ASP A 86 -16.90 28.97 0.94
CA ASP A 86 -17.47 29.81 1.99
C ASP A 86 -17.05 29.36 3.38
N LEU A 87 -16.21 30.13 4.05
CA LEU A 87 -15.73 29.91 5.42
C LEU A 87 -16.87 29.78 6.47
N ASN A 88 -18.02 30.39 6.22
CA ASN A 88 -19.17 30.33 7.16
C ASN A 88 -19.80 28.92 7.21
N ARG A 89 -19.50 28.07 6.22
CA ARG A 89 -20.01 26.69 6.14
C ARG A 89 -19.08 25.67 6.77
N MET A 90 -17.91 26.10 7.24
CA MET A 90 -17.01 25.19 7.94
C MET A 90 -17.71 24.62 9.18
N PRO A 91 -17.74 23.29 9.35
CA PRO A 91 -18.35 22.66 10.52
C PRO A 91 -17.80 23.24 11.82
N ALA A 92 -18.69 23.48 12.79
CA ALA A 92 -18.32 24.12 14.06
C ALA A 92 -17.26 23.32 14.82
N ASN A 93 -17.30 21.99 14.73
CA ASN A 93 -16.32 21.11 15.36
C ASN A 93 -14.93 21.18 14.71
N HIS A 94 -14.82 21.46 13.40
CA HIS A 94 -13.52 21.72 12.74
C HIS A 94 -12.92 23.04 13.26
N ARG A 95 -13.74 24.10 13.33
CA ARG A 95 -13.28 25.40 13.86
C ARG A 95 -12.89 25.29 15.33
N ALA A 96 -13.64 24.51 16.13
CA ALA A 96 -13.32 24.25 17.53
C ALA A 96 -11.96 23.56 17.70
N LEU A 97 -11.63 22.63 16.80
CA LEU A 97 -10.32 21.96 16.79
C LEU A 97 -9.18 22.93 16.47
N HIS A 98 -9.36 23.83 15.50
CA HIS A 98 -8.36 24.86 15.16
C HIS A 98 -8.11 25.79 16.35
N TRP A 99 -9.18 26.23 17.05
CA TRP A 99 -9.05 27.01 18.26
C TRP A 99 -8.34 26.24 19.39
N ALA A 100 -8.63 24.96 19.54
CA ALA A 100 -7.96 24.12 20.54
C ALA A 100 -6.45 24.07 20.30
N GLN A 101 -6.00 23.88 19.05
CA GLN A 101 -4.58 23.90 18.68
C GLN A 101 -3.96 25.27 18.97
N ALA A 102 -4.58 26.33 18.49
CA ALA A 102 -4.08 27.69 18.65
C ALA A 102 -3.96 28.11 20.14
N ARG A 103 -4.90 27.70 21.00
CA ARG A 103 -4.81 27.98 22.46
C ARG A 103 -3.71 27.20 23.13
N VAL A 104 -3.46 25.93 22.73
CA VAL A 104 -2.32 25.16 23.24
C VAL A 104 -0.99 25.83 22.85
N TYR A 105 -0.84 26.20 21.59
CA TYR A 105 0.35 26.96 21.15
C TYR A 105 0.46 28.29 21.88
N GLY A 106 -0.67 28.95 22.13
CA GLY A 106 -0.72 30.21 22.90
C GLY A 106 -0.14 30.06 24.31
N HIS A 107 -0.53 29.01 25.06
CA HIS A 107 0.09 28.70 26.34
C HIS A 107 1.59 28.48 26.24
N LEU A 108 2.01 27.63 25.32
CA LEU A 108 3.43 27.28 25.14
C LEU A 108 4.27 28.52 24.81
N LEU A 109 3.75 29.43 23.98
CA LEU A 109 4.41 30.68 23.63
C LEU A 109 4.45 31.64 24.83
N CYS A 110 3.33 31.82 25.55
CA CYS A 110 3.30 32.67 26.77
C CYS A 110 4.36 32.20 27.79
N LYS A 111 4.48 30.90 28.02
CA LYS A 111 5.49 30.31 28.91
C LYS A 111 6.92 30.54 28.40
N MET A 112 7.15 30.41 27.09
CA MET A 112 8.49 30.59 26.50
C MET A 112 8.94 32.05 26.54
N ARG A 113 8.02 33.01 26.39
CA ARG A 113 8.29 34.43 26.22
C ARG A 113 7.97 35.28 27.46
N ASP A 114 7.46 34.65 28.52
CA ASP A 114 7.01 35.31 29.76
C ASP A 114 5.93 36.39 29.50
N LEU A 115 4.93 36.05 28.68
CA LEU A 115 3.85 36.97 28.29
C LEU A 115 2.69 36.87 29.30
N ALA A 116 2.18 37.99 29.78
CA ALA A 116 1.03 38.00 30.66
C ALA A 116 -0.33 37.80 29.95
N ASN A 117 -0.40 38.18 28.70
CA ASN A 117 -1.54 37.98 27.82
C ASN A 117 -1.07 37.76 26.36
N LEU A 118 -1.95 37.20 25.54
CA LEU A 118 -1.66 36.93 24.13
C LEU A 118 -2.99 37.03 23.34
N THR A 119 -2.92 37.60 22.16
CA THR A 119 -3.97 37.47 21.16
C THR A 119 -3.68 36.23 20.32
N VAL A 120 -4.60 35.30 20.29
CA VAL A 120 -4.54 34.08 19.47
C VAL A 120 -5.42 34.33 18.24
N ALA A 121 -4.92 34.05 17.05
CA ALA A 121 -5.62 34.28 15.80
C ALA A 121 -5.71 33.00 14.97
N LEU A 122 -6.88 32.72 14.39
CA LEU A 122 -7.05 31.81 13.28
C LEU A 122 -7.04 32.61 11.99
N VAL A 123 -6.05 32.37 11.14
CA VAL A 123 -5.90 33.03 9.84
C VAL A 123 -6.35 32.06 8.76
N TYR A 124 -7.55 32.25 8.26
CA TYR A 124 -8.09 31.47 7.16
C TYR A 124 -7.72 32.11 5.82
N PHE A 125 -6.92 31.43 5.03
CA PHE A 125 -6.50 31.90 3.70
C PHE A 125 -7.25 31.16 2.59
N ASP A 126 -8.03 31.89 1.82
CA ASP A 126 -8.71 31.36 0.64
C ASP A 126 -7.72 31.27 -0.53
N VAL A 127 -7.43 30.06 -0.98
CA VAL A 127 -6.44 29.81 -2.03
C VAL A 127 -6.88 30.29 -3.42
N ASP A 128 -8.19 30.44 -3.66
CA ASP A 128 -8.71 30.89 -4.95
C ASP A 128 -8.76 32.41 -5.05
N SER A 129 -9.27 33.08 -4.02
CA SER A 129 -9.36 34.55 -4.00
C SER A 129 -8.14 35.24 -3.40
N HIS A 130 -7.23 34.50 -2.79
CA HIS A 130 -6.05 34.99 -2.05
C HIS A 130 -6.44 35.97 -0.92
N ARG A 131 -7.63 35.83 -0.34
CA ARG A 131 -8.11 36.65 0.76
C ARG A 131 -7.86 35.98 2.10
N GLU A 132 -7.56 36.80 3.09
CA GLU A 132 -7.41 36.35 4.49
C GLU A 132 -8.66 36.75 5.28
N SER A 133 -9.13 35.81 6.10
CA SER A 133 -10.16 36.05 7.13
C SER A 133 -9.53 35.74 8.48
N VAL A 134 -9.39 36.73 9.33
CA VAL A 134 -8.73 36.61 10.64
C VAL A 134 -9.77 36.65 11.74
N LEU A 135 -9.80 35.60 12.54
CA LEU A 135 -10.58 35.50 13.76
C LEU A 135 -9.64 35.60 14.96
N THR A 136 -9.93 36.47 15.93
CA THR A 136 -9.03 36.69 17.07
C THR A 136 -9.74 36.51 18.39
N GLU A 137 -9.01 35.94 19.36
CA GLU A 137 -9.40 35.91 20.77
C GLU A 137 -8.22 36.37 21.62
N THR A 138 -8.45 37.21 22.61
CA THR A 138 -7.39 37.64 23.54
C THR A 138 -7.56 36.90 24.86
N HIS A 139 -6.50 36.27 25.31
CA HIS A 139 -6.48 35.47 26.53
C HIS A 139 -5.39 35.94 27.48
N SER A 140 -5.61 35.78 28.80
CA SER A 140 -4.54 35.85 29.77
C SER A 140 -3.69 34.57 29.72
N ALA A 141 -2.42 34.63 30.07
CA ALA A 141 -1.53 33.49 30.21
C ALA A 141 -2.12 32.42 31.16
N ASP A 142 -2.79 32.83 32.24
CA ASP A 142 -3.46 31.91 33.16
C ASP A 142 -4.60 31.14 32.47
N SER A 143 -5.44 31.82 31.72
CA SER A 143 -6.55 31.19 31.01
C SER A 143 -6.05 30.18 29.94
N LEU A 144 -4.95 30.48 29.25
CA LEU A 144 -4.32 29.55 28.30
C LEU A 144 -3.65 28.40 29.01
N ARG A 145 -3.05 28.62 30.18
CA ARG A 145 -2.48 27.56 31.02
C ARG A 145 -3.58 26.60 31.47
N ASP A 146 -4.67 27.12 32.04
CA ASP A 146 -5.77 26.30 32.54
C ASP A 146 -6.39 25.44 31.40
N TRP A 147 -6.50 26.03 30.19
CA TRP A 147 -6.89 25.28 29.01
C TRP A 147 -5.89 24.13 28.68
N PHE A 148 -4.61 24.44 28.60
CA PHE A 148 -3.55 23.46 28.29
C PHE A 148 -3.53 22.33 29.32
N GLU A 149 -3.55 22.68 30.62
CA GLU A 149 -3.56 21.70 31.72
C GLU A 149 -4.79 20.79 31.62
N SER A 150 -5.97 21.36 31.39
CA SER A 150 -7.19 20.58 31.15
C SER A 150 -7.08 19.58 29.97
N GLN A 151 -6.43 19.98 28.87
CA GLN A 151 -6.22 19.04 27.75
C GLN A 151 -5.22 17.92 28.13
N CYS A 152 -4.15 18.26 28.83
CA CYS A 152 -3.18 17.29 29.35
C CYS A 152 -3.83 16.31 30.33
N GLU A 153 -4.65 16.79 31.27
CA GLU A 153 -5.38 15.94 32.23
C GLU A 153 -6.33 14.98 31.54
N ARG A 154 -7.08 15.44 30.53
CA ARG A 154 -7.95 14.59 29.71
C ARG A 154 -7.19 13.51 28.97
N PHE A 155 -5.95 13.78 28.60
CA PHE A 155 -5.09 12.86 27.87
C PHE A 155 -4.27 11.95 28.82
N ALA A 156 -4.03 12.35 30.06
CA ALA A 156 -3.09 11.75 30.98
C ALA A 156 -3.35 10.27 31.26
N ALA A 157 -4.59 9.90 31.56
CA ALA A 157 -4.95 8.50 31.82
C ALA A 157 -4.67 7.60 30.60
N PHE A 158 -4.96 8.10 29.40
CA PHE A 158 -4.68 7.41 28.14
C PHE A 158 -3.16 7.35 27.89
N ALA A 159 -2.44 8.45 28.11
CA ALA A 159 -0.98 8.52 27.97
C ALA A 159 -0.26 7.52 28.88
N ALA A 160 -0.68 7.42 30.15
CA ALA A 160 -0.15 6.46 31.11
C ALA A 160 -0.40 5.01 30.64
N SER A 161 -1.61 4.72 30.17
CA SER A 161 -1.96 3.40 29.58
C SER A 161 -1.11 3.07 28.34
N GLU A 162 -0.87 4.04 27.47
CA GLU A 162 -0.05 3.85 26.27
C GLU A 162 1.45 3.67 26.63
N ALA A 163 1.96 4.40 27.61
CA ALA A 163 3.32 4.22 28.10
C ALA A 163 3.52 2.82 28.68
N ALA A 164 2.62 2.39 29.55
CA ALA A 164 2.64 1.04 30.14
C ALA A 164 2.50 -0.06 29.07
N HIS A 165 1.60 0.15 28.07
CA HIS A 165 1.46 -0.76 26.94
C HIS A 165 2.78 -0.92 26.16
N ARG A 166 3.44 0.20 25.81
CA ARG A 166 4.71 0.17 25.06
C ARG A 166 5.82 -0.52 25.85
N GLU A 167 5.93 -0.23 27.14
CA GLU A 167 6.91 -0.89 28.02
C GLU A 167 6.69 -2.40 28.09
N ALA A 168 5.46 -2.83 28.33
CA ALA A 168 5.08 -4.24 28.36
C ALA A 168 5.32 -4.92 27.01
N ARG A 169 4.93 -4.26 25.90
CA ARG A 169 5.17 -4.74 24.55
C ARG A 169 6.65 -4.94 24.27
N ASP A 170 7.46 -3.93 24.51
CA ASP A 170 8.90 -3.96 24.22
C ASP A 170 9.61 -5.03 25.07
N ALA A 171 9.23 -5.17 26.35
CA ALA A 171 9.74 -6.23 27.20
C ALA A 171 9.40 -7.63 26.65
N ALA A 172 8.15 -7.84 26.23
CA ALA A 172 7.70 -9.11 25.65
C ALA A 172 8.36 -9.40 24.29
N LEU A 173 8.50 -8.38 23.43
CA LEU A 173 9.14 -8.53 22.14
C LEU A 173 10.64 -8.82 22.22
N ARG A 174 11.35 -8.35 23.24
CA ARG A 174 12.78 -8.69 23.46
C ARG A 174 13.01 -10.18 23.70
N VAL A 175 12.03 -10.89 24.23
CA VAL A 175 12.12 -12.32 24.54
C VAL A 175 11.24 -13.18 23.62
N LEU A 176 10.63 -12.58 22.58
CA LEU A 176 9.76 -13.28 21.64
C LEU A 176 10.49 -14.46 21.01
N PRO A 177 10.03 -15.71 21.19
CA PRO A 177 10.65 -16.89 20.59
C PRO A 177 10.29 -17.00 19.10
N PHE A 178 11.15 -17.70 18.36
CA PHE A 178 10.80 -18.08 16.98
C PHE A 178 9.76 -19.20 17.00
N PRO A 179 8.66 -19.11 16.21
CA PRO A 179 7.49 -19.95 16.45
C PRO A 179 7.65 -21.41 15.99
N HIS A 180 8.64 -21.74 15.16
CA HIS A 180 8.81 -23.09 14.62
C HIS A 180 10.00 -23.87 15.24
N GLY A 181 10.51 -23.48 16.40
CA GLY A 181 11.64 -24.13 17.05
C GLY A 181 12.97 -23.93 16.30
N SER A 182 13.02 -24.10 14.99
CA SER A 182 14.20 -23.91 14.16
C SER A 182 13.88 -23.15 12.87
N PHE A 183 14.86 -22.41 12.35
CA PHE A 183 14.74 -21.75 11.05
C PHE A 183 14.88 -22.77 9.91
N ARG A 184 14.12 -22.58 8.85
CA ARG A 184 14.34 -23.28 7.59
C ARG A 184 15.63 -22.79 6.91
N SER A 185 16.14 -23.56 5.96
CA SER A 185 17.30 -23.15 5.13
C SER A 185 17.03 -21.76 4.52
N GLY A 186 18.02 -20.87 4.57
CA GLY A 186 17.93 -19.49 4.09
C GLY A 186 17.08 -18.53 4.94
N GLN A 187 16.09 -19.00 5.70
CA GLN A 187 15.20 -18.16 6.51
C GLN A 187 15.95 -17.40 7.60
N ARG A 188 16.98 -18.04 8.22
CA ARG A 188 17.80 -17.40 9.25
C ARG A 188 18.61 -16.23 8.68
N ALA A 189 19.15 -16.37 7.47
CA ALA A 189 19.87 -15.29 6.78
C ALA A 189 18.96 -14.12 6.48
N LEU A 190 17.76 -14.39 5.93
CA LEU A 190 16.73 -13.37 5.71
C LEU A 190 16.39 -12.63 7.03
N ALA A 191 16.09 -13.38 8.10
CA ALA A 191 15.72 -12.78 9.37
C ALA A 191 16.85 -11.90 9.96
N ALA A 192 18.11 -12.35 9.82
CA ALA A 192 19.28 -11.58 10.29
C ALA A 192 19.45 -10.27 9.50
N ASP A 193 19.25 -10.30 8.18
CA ASP A 193 19.39 -9.10 7.35
C ASP A 193 18.23 -8.12 7.55
N VAL A 194 17.02 -8.62 7.74
CA VAL A 194 15.85 -7.79 8.12
C VAL A 194 16.08 -7.09 9.46
N TYR A 195 16.57 -7.80 10.46
CA TYR A 195 16.92 -7.21 11.75
C TYR A 195 18.02 -6.14 11.63
N ARG A 196 19.09 -6.43 10.85
CA ARG A 196 20.16 -5.46 10.58
C ARG A 196 19.61 -4.22 9.86
N ALA A 197 18.72 -4.38 8.88
CA ALA A 197 18.08 -3.25 8.19
C ALA A 197 17.36 -2.33 9.19
N ALA A 198 16.59 -2.90 10.12
CA ALA A 198 15.89 -2.15 11.16
C ALA A 198 16.84 -1.45 12.15
N ARG A 199 17.88 -2.16 12.60
CA ARG A 199 18.90 -1.61 13.51
C ARG A 199 19.67 -0.47 12.86
N ASP A 200 20.17 -0.68 11.64
CA ASP A 200 21.08 0.23 10.95
C ASP A 200 20.34 1.39 10.25
N GLY A 201 19.02 1.32 10.15
CA GLY A 201 18.22 2.37 9.53
C GLY A 201 18.39 2.42 8.02
N ARG A 202 18.15 1.30 7.31
CA ARG A 202 18.36 1.21 5.87
C ARG A 202 17.29 0.38 5.15
N ALA A 203 17.25 0.51 3.83
CA ALA A 203 16.46 -0.37 2.99
C ALA A 203 17.15 -1.74 2.79
N LEU A 204 16.36 -2.75 2.46
CA LEU A 204 16.81 -4.10 2.06
C LEU A 204 15.92 -4.60 0.91
N LEU A 205 16.53 -5.11 -0.15
CA LEU A 205 15.84 -5.81 -1.22
C LEU A 205 16.16 -7.31 -1.11
N ALA A 206 15.14 -8.16 -0.87
CA ALA A 206 15.34 -9.57 -0.61
C ALA A 206 14.55 -10.45 -1.58
N GLN A 207 15.23 -11.17 -2.45
CA GLN A 207 14.64 -12.24 -3.22
C GLN A 207 14.66 -13.53 -2.40
N ALA A 208 13.48 -14.05 -2.10
CA ALA A 208 13.35 -15.23 -1.26
C ALA A 208 12.29 -16.18 -1.85
N PRO A 209 12.64 -17.43 -2.15
CA PRO A 209 11.74 -18.40 -2.77
C PRO A 209 10.47 -18.63 -1.98
N THR A 210 9.42 -19.13 -2.63
CA THR A 210 8.22 -19.61 -1.96
C THR A 210 8.56 -20.79 -1.04
N GLY A 211 7.77 -20.96 0.04
CA GLY A 211 7.98 -22.10 0.96
C GLY A 211 9.01 -21.89 2.07
N ILE A 212 9.89 -20.89 2.01
CA ILE A 212 10.87 -20.64 3.11
C ILE A 212 10.25 -19.95 4.36
N GLY A 213 8.98 -19.55 4.32
CA GLY A 213 8.34 -18.82 5.40
C GLY A 213 8.73 -17.33 5.47
N LYS A 214 8.68 -16.64 4.32
CA LYS A 214 9.01 -15.19 4.19
C LYS A 214 8.30 -14.33 5.22
N THR A 215 7.00 -14.53 5.41
CA THR A 215 6.15 -13.69 6.27
C THR A 215 6.62 -13.72 7.72
N VAL A 216 6.83 -14.91 8.29
CA VAL A 216 7.39 -15.06 9.65
C VAL A 216 8.86 -14.62 9.67
N GLY A 217 9.64 -14.96 8.64
CA GLY A 217 11.05 -14.60 8.50
C GLY A 217 11.32 -13.09 8.43
N THR A 218 10.30 -12.28 8.09
CA THR A 218 10.39 -10.81 8.07
C THR A 218 9.69 -10.16 9.26
N LEU A 219 8.51 -10.63 9.66
CA LEU A 219 7.78 -10.09 10.82
C LEU A 219 8.52 -10.32 12.14
N PHE A 220 9.00 -11.54 12.38
CA PHE A 220 9.70 -11.88 13.62
C PHE A 220 10.89 -10.95 13.93
N PRO A 221 11.87 -10.75 13.03
CA PRO A 221 12.98 -9.86 13.29
C PRO A 221 12.59 -8.39 13.38
N MET A 222 11.57 -7.94 12.65
CA MET A 222 11.05 -6.57 12.79
C MET A 222 10.42 -6.33 14.17
N LEU A 223 9.68 -7.30 14.70
CA LEU A 223 9.10 -7.22 16.04
C LEU A 223 10.20 -7.25 17.13
N ARG A 224 11.23 -8.07 16.93
CA ARG A 224 12.41 -8.05 17.82
C ARG A 224 13.09 -6.68 17.81
N ALA A 225 13.23 -6.05 16.64
CA ALA A 225 13.79 -4.71 16.51
C ALA A 225 12.92 -3.62 17.20
N CYS A 226 11.59 -3.80 17.24
CA CYS A 226 10.71 -2.96 18.08
C CYS A 226 11.02 -3.15 19.56
N GLY A 227 11.14 -4.41 20.03
CA GLY A 227 11.47 -4.71 21.40
C GLY A 227 12.81 -4.10 21.85
N ASP A 228 13.78 -4.06 20.95
CA ASP A 228 15.11 -3.46 21.21
C ASP A 228 15.11 -1.92 21.04
N GLY A 229 13.98 -1.31 20.74
CA GLY A 229 13.80 0.13 20.66
C GLY A 229 14.28 0.80 19.37
N TYR A 230 14.56 0.04 18.30
CA TYR A 230 14.94 0.62 17.01
C TYR A 230 13.74 1.15 16.23
N LEU A 231 12.57 0.55 16.44
CA LEU A 231 11.32 0.88 15.74
C LEU A 231 10.20 1.15 16.75
N ASP A 232 9.29 2.05 16.39
CA ASP A 232 8.07 2.30 17.13
C ASP A 232 6.91 1.42 16.68
N ARG A 233 6.86 1.10 15.36
CA ARG A 233 5.77 0.36 14.70
C ARG A 233 6.25 -0.40 13.48
N VAL A 234 5.45 -1.41 13.08
CA VAL A 234 5.67 -2.18 11.86
C VAL A 234 4.45 -2.04 10.93
N LEU A 235 4.71 -1.72 9.68
CA LEU A 235 3.72 -1.73 8.61
C LEU A 235 4.00 -2.94 7.72
N PHE A 236 3.03 -3.86 7.60
CA PHE A 236 3.09 -4.99 6.68
C PHE A 236 2.16 -4.70 5.49
N LEU A 237 2.74 -4.47 4.34
CA LEU A 237 2.03 -4.03 3.14
C LEU A 237 2.04 -5.10 2.06
N THR A 238 0.88 -5.36 1.46
CA THR A 238 0.72 -6.38 0.42
C THR A 238 -0.30 -5.94 -0.63
N ALA A 239 -0.11 -6.37 -1.88
CA ALA A 239 -1.02 -6.02 -2.99
C ALA A 239 -2.36 -6.76 -2.97
N LYS A 240 -2.48 -7.88 -2.25
CA LYS A 240 -3.61 -8.81 -2.37
C LYS A 240 -4.17 -9.23 -1.01
N THR A 241 -5.48 -9.49 -0.98
CA THR A 241 -6.18 -9.97 0.23
C THR A 241 -5.57 -11.24 0.84
N PRO A 242 -5.20 -12.30 0.07
CA PRO A 242 -4.55 -13.48 0.65
C PRO A 242 -3.23 -13.18 1.39
N GLY A 243 -2.45 -12.21 0.92
CA GLY A 243 -1.22 -11.77 1.60
C GLY A 243 -1.50 -11.17 2.98
N ARG A 244 -2.62 -10.44 3.14
CA ARG A 244 -3.03 -9.92 4.46
C ARG A 244 -3.39 -11.05 5.42
N ALA A 245 -4.16 -12.04 4.96
CA ALA A 245 -4.50 -13.20 5.78
C ALA A 245 -3.23 -13.93 6.28
N LEU A 246 -2.27 -14.20 5.37
CA LEU A 246 -0.99 -14.81 5.75
C LEU A 246 -0.20 -14.00 6.78
N ALA A 247 -0.27 -12.67 6.74
CA ALA A 247 0.38 -11.82 7.74
C ALA A 247 -0.32 -11.91 9.10
N LEU A 248 -1.65 -11.92 9.12
CA LEU A 248 -2.44 -12.07 10.35
C LEU A 248 -2.22 -13.45 10.97
N ASP A 249 -2.20 -14.52 10.17
CA ASP A 249 -1.90 -15.89 10.63
C ASP A 249 -0.48 -15.98 11.21
N ALA A 250 0.51 -15.34 10.58
CA ALA A 250 1.88 -15.28 11.10
C ALA A 250 1.96 -14.54 12.44
N LEU A 251 1.20 -13.46 12.60
CA LEU A 251 1.09 -12.73 13.87
C LEU A 251 0.39 -13.56 14.96
N ALA A 252 -0.66 -14.31 14.61
CA ALA A 252 -1.32 -15.24 15.52
C ALA A 252 -0.35 -16.35 15.98
N LEU A 253 0.42 -16.92 15.06
CA LEU A 253 1.45 -17.91 15.34
C LEU A 253 2.53 -17.39 16.31
N LEU A 254 2.99 -16.14 16.11
CA LEU A 254 3.97 -15.49 17.00
C LEU A 254 3.39 -15.25 18.41
N ARG A 255 2.09 -14.93 18.53
CA ARG A 255 1.38 -14.83 19.82
C ARG A 255 1.35 -16.17 20.54
N ALA A 256 0.91 -17.21 19.85
CA ALA A 256 0.85 -18.56 20.41
C ALA A 256 2.23 -19.05 20.88
N ALA A 257 3.30 -18.74 20.14
CA ALA A 257 4.66 -19.10 20.53
C ALA A 257 5.10 -18.39 21.81
N HIS A 258 4.77 -17.10 21.97
CA HIS A 258 5.06 -16.35 23.19
C HIS A 258 4.31 -16.93 24.40
N GLU A 259 3.02 -17.22 24.27
CA GLU A 259 2.17 -17.78 25.31
C GLU A 259 2.62 -19.19 25.71
N GLY A 260 3.02 -20.02 24.75
CA GLY A 260 3.56 -21.36 25.00
C GLY A 260 4.91 -21.34 25.75
N ALA A 261 5.79 -20.38 25.40
CA ALA A 261 7.08 -20.23 26.11
C ALA A 261 6.90 -19.75 27.55
N ALA A 262 5.94 -18.86 27.80
CA ALA A 262 5.62 -18.37 29.13
C ALA A 262 4.98 -19.45 30.02
N ALA A 263 4.21 -20.37 29.44
CA ALA A 263 3.60 -21.50 30.16
C ALA A 263 4.60 -22.62 30.50
N GLY A 264 5.69 -22.76 29.73
CA GLY A 264 6.73 -23.77 29.94
C GLY A 264 7.85 -23.35 30.91
N SER A 265 7.87 -22.12 31.41
CA SER A 265 8.80 -21.67 32.44
C SER A 265 8.28 -22.12 33.82
N PRO A 266 9.03 -22.97 34.59
CA PRO A 266 8.60 -23.33 35.94
C PRO A 266 8.59 -22.09 36.83
N ALA A 267 7.46 -21.80 37.43
CA ALA A 267 7.28 -20.74 38.39
C ALA A 267 8.28 -20.94 39.55
N GLY A 268 9.19 -19.96 39.68
CA GLY A 268 10.32 -19.87 40.50
C GLY A 268 10.26 -20.37 41.91
N GLY A 269 11.30 -20.99 42.30
CA GLY A 269 11.74 -21.18 43.67
C GLY A 269 12.67 -20.05 44.05
N ALA A 270 12.32 -19.40 45.11
CA ALA A 270 13.20 -18.52 45.85
C ALA A 270 14.34 -19.32 46.51
N SER A 271 15.53 -18.68 46.57
CA SER A 271 16.61 -18.89 47.45
C SER A 271 17.23 -20.29 47.66
N ALA A 272 18.49 -20.40 47.31
CA ALA A 272 19.54 -20.93 48.21
C ALA A 272 20.91 -20.74 47.57
N SER A 273 21.71 -19.89 48.26
CA SER A 273 23.07 -20.13 48.82
C SER A 273 24.09 -20.92 47.99
N ALA A 274 25.15 -20.19 47.73
CA ALA A 274 26.56 -20.57 47.57
C ALA A 274 26.98 -22.01 47.85
N ALA A 275 27.71 -22.61 46.90
CA ALA A 275 28.87 -23.46 47.18
C ALA A 275 29.78 -23.49 45.97
N ALA A 276 31.04 -23.14 46.22
CA ALA A 276 32.20 -23.27 45.35
C ALA A 276 32.65 -24.73 45.25
N SER A 277 33.16 -25.16 44.11
CA SER A 277 34.50 -25.79 44.07
C SER A 277 34.84 -26.32 42.67
N THR A 278 35.97 -25.89 42.24
CA THR A 278 37.17 -26.63 41.67
C THR A 278 37.00 -27.36 40.34
N ALA A 279 37.57 -26.77 39.32
CA ALA A 279 38.82 -27.12 38.64
C ALA A 279 38.89 -28.43 37.89
N GLU A 280 39.13 -28.33 36.61
CA GLU A 280 40.27 -28.99 35.96
C GLU A 280 40.41 -28.56 34.47
N SER A 281 41.57 -27.97 34.19
CA SER A 281 42.15 -27.82 32.82
C SER A 281 43.43 -28.69 32.83
N PRO A 282 44.14 -28.78 31.83
CA PRO A 282 44.26 -29.13 30.41
C PRO A 282 45.37 -30.22 30.12
N PRO A 283 46.32 -30.26 29.23
CA PRO A 283 47.42 -29.35 28.84
C PRO A 283 47.58 -29.25 27.29
N GLY A 284 48.19 -28.32 26.69
CA GLY A 284 49.49 -27.68 26.76
C GLY A 284 50.35 -27.94 25.54
N GLY A 285 51.05 -26.95 25.03
CA GLY A 285 52.13 -27.00 24.06
C GLY A 285 52.07 -25.82 23.08
N ALA A 286 52.72 -24.73 23.33
CA ALA A 286 54.10 -24.26 23.19
C ALA A 286 54.46 -24.06 21.72
N SER A 287 54.85 -22.96 21.23
CA SER A 287 55.91 -21.97 21.34
C SER A 287 55.95 -21.27 19.96
N SER A 288 56.36 -20.08 19.69
CA SER A 288 57.31 -19.12 20.26
C SER A 288 57.39 -17.92 19.25
N GLU A 289 57.63 -16.72 19.83
CA GLU A 289 58.51 -15.64 19.35
C GLU A 289 58.16 -14.94 18.01
N ALA A 290 58.25 -13.62 17.85
CA ALA A 290 58.89 -12.55 18.63
C ALA A 290 58.43 -11.18 18.06
N ALA A 291 58.30 -10.24 18.98
CA ALA A 291 58.85 -8.90 19.05
C ALA A 291 58.82 -7.91 17.89
N GLY A 292 58.37 -6.70 18.20
CA GLY A 292 58.86 -5.44 17.64
C GLY A 292 57.68 -4.44 17.38
N GLY A 293 57.39 -3.50 18.24
CA GLY A 293 57.98 -2.25 18.43
C GLY A 293 57.03 -1.14 17.95
N LEU A 294 56.46 -0.38 18.90
CA LEU A 294 55.88 0.94 18.66
C LEU A 294 57.00 1.95 18.30
N PRO A 295 56.68 3.09 17.61
CA PRO A 295 56.34 4.28 18.40
C PRO A 295 55.18 5.14 17.84
N SER A 296 54.61 5.89 18.79
CA SER A 296 53.73 7.06 18.69
C SER A 296 54.29 8.13 17.75
N ASP A 297 53.41 8.80 17.03
CA ASP A 297 53.34 10.27 17.07
C ASP A 297 52.00 10.83 16.55
N ALA A 298 51.66 11.91 17.23
CA ALA A 298 50.47 12.71 17.09
C ALA A 298 50.47 13.57 15.81
N SER A 299 49.30 13.82 15.30
CA SER A 299 48.81 15.15 14.92
C SER A 299 47.44 15.09 14.23
N SER A 300 46.50 15.72 14.88
CA SER A 300 45.22 16.15 14.27
C SER A 300 45.50 17.23 13.23
N PRO A 301 44.66 17.31 12.22
CA PRO A 301 44.22 18.62 11.78
C PRO A 301 42.70 18.78 11.75
N GLU A 302 42.36 20.00 12.06
CA GLU A 302 41.10 20.70 12.05
C GLU A 302 40.09 20.34 11.00
N ALA A 303 38.81 20.39 11.41
CA ALA A 303 37.64 20.42 10.58
C ALA A 303 37.54 21.72 9.80
N PRO A 304 37.04 21.71 8.56
CA PRO A 304 36.42 22.90 7.98
C PRO A 304 34.89 22.82 8.11
N ALA A 305 34.35 24.01 8.33
CA ALA A 305 32.97 24.32 8.61
C ALA A 305 31.97 23.84 7.54
N ASP A 306 30.78 23.54 8.04
CA ASP A 306 29.50 23.39 7.33
C ASP A 306 29.21 24.48 6.34
N PRO A 307 28.55 24.13 5.23
CA PRO A 307 27.51 25.00 4.73
C PRO A 307 26.14 24.36 4.97
N SER A 308 25.36 25.04 5.80
CA SER A 308 23.94 24.92 5.97
C SER A 308 23.20 24.65 4.64
N SER A 309 22.62 23.46 4.50
CA SER A 309 21.52 23.24 3.59
C SER A 309 20.27 23.01 4.42
N GLU A 310 19.42 24.01 4.45
CA GLU A 310 18.07 23.98 4.95
C GLU A 310 17.26 22.93 4.19
N ALA A 311 17.03 21.79 4.78
CA ALA A 311 16.00 20.87 4.37
C ALA A 311 14.72 21.23 5.11
N SER A 312 13.88 22.05 4.51
CA SER A 312 12.51 22.31 4.93
C SER A 312 11.73 21.01 4.85
N SER A 313 11.41 20.44 5.99
CA SER A 313 10.48 19.32 6.08
C SER A 313 9.06 19.84 5.83
N PRO A 314 8.30 19.32 4.85
CA PRO A 314 6.94 19.78 4.61
C PRO A 314 6.01 19.27 5.72
N GLU A 315 5.34 20.18 6.42
CA GLU A 315 4.21 19.84 7.25
C GLU A 315 3.06 19.36 6.38
N ALA A 316 2.72 18.07 6.51
CA ALA A 316 1.56 17.51 5.86
C ALA A 316 0.30 17.96 6.60
N LEU A 317 -0.43 18.88 6.00
CA LEU A 317 -1.79 19.22 6.39
C LEU A 317 -2.71 18.03 6.05
N THR A 318 -3.20 17.36 7.07
CA THR A 318 -4.22 16.33 6.91
C THR A 318 -5.57 16.85 7.34
N ASP A 319 -6.23 17.55 6.45
CA ASP A 319 -7.67 17.50 6.35
C ASP A 319 -7.98 16.80 5.04
N LEU A 320 -8.03 15.50 5.09
CA LEU A 320 -8.36 14.68 3.93
C LEU A 320 -9.73 14.06 4.10
N PRO A 321 -10.62 14.26 3.15
CA PRO A 321 -11.51 13.19 2.80
C PRO A 321 -10.66 12.14 2.03
N SER A 322 -10.36 11.02 2.68
CA SER A 322 -9.70 9.90 2.03
C SER A 322 -10.70 9.18 1.13
N GLU A 323 -10.88 9.67 -0.07
CA GLU A 323 -11.47 8.88 -1.13
C GLU A 323 -10.33 8.20 -1.89
N ALA A 324 -10.04 6.99 -1.50
CA ALA A 324 -9.18 6.12 -2.26
C ALA A 324 -9.92 5.73 -3.54
N SER A 325 -9.59 6.39 -4.64
CA SER A 325 -9.98 5.95 -5.98
C SER A 325 -9.28 4.64 -6.27
N SER A 326 -9.95 3.52 -6.03
CA SER A 326 -9.53 2.26 -6.58
C SER A 326 -9.82 2.28 -8.08
N SER A 327 -8.79 2.49 -8.89
CA SER A 327 -8.85 2.24 -10.33
C SER A 327 -8.96 0.75 -10.58
N GLY A 328 -10.17 0.22 -10.48
CA GLY A 328 -10.54 -1.06 -11.05
C GLY A 328 -10.71 -0.91 -12.55
N ALA A 329 -10.03 -1.75 -13.32
CA ALA A 329 -10.26 -1.84 -14.76
C ALA A 329 -11.74 -2.08 -15.07
N PRO A 330 -12.32 -1.44 -16.08
CA PRO A 330 -13.73 -1.55 -16.35
C PRO A 330 -14.09 -2.94 -16.89
N ALA A 331 -14.96 -3.64 -16.19
CA ALA A 331 -15.70 -4.75 -16.75
C ALA A 331 -16.86 -4.19 -17.59
N ALA A 332 -17.01 -4.69 -18.81
CA ALA A 332 -18.08 -4.30 -19.72
C ALA A 332 -19.46 -4.71 -19.17
N PRO A 333 -20.50 -3.90 -19.37
CA PRO A 333 -21.85 -4.26 -18.97
C PRO A 333 -22.47 -5.27 -19.94
N SER A 334 -23.03 -6.36 -19.42
CA SER A 334 -24.00 -7.17 -20.15
C SER A 334 -25.42 -6.68 -19.87
N SER A 335 -26.06 -6.24 -20.91
CA SER A 335 -27.47 -5.94 -20.96
C SER A 335 -28.31 -7.22 -21.00
N GLY A 336 -29.46 -7.24 -20.34
CA GLY A 336 -30.47 -8.24 -20.58
C GLY A 336 -31.61 -8.21 -19.57
N ALA A 337 -32.76 -7.76 -20.04
CA ALA A 337 -33.97 -7.41 -19.32
C ALA A 337 -34.81 -8.61 -18.84
N SER A 338 -35.72 -8.29 -17.95
CA SER A 338 -37.05 -8.83 -17.68
C SER A 338 -37.26 -9.81 -16.53
N SER A 339 -37.92 -9.26 -15.51
CA SER A 339 -38.82 -10.03 -14.60
C SER A 339 -40.08 -10.48 -15.34
N PRO A 340 -40.84 -11.49 -14.88
CA PRO A 340 -41.81 -11.25 -13.82
C PRO A 340 -42.11 -12.40 -12.80
N GLU A 341 -42.67 -11.97 -11.67
CA GLU A 341 -43.70 -12.62 -10.81
C GLU A 341 -43.46 -13.98 -10.15
N ALA A 342 -43.63 -13.93 -8.82
CA ALA A 342 -43.84 -15.04 -7.90
C ALA A 342 -45.26 -15.63 -8.05
N PRO A 343 -45.53 -16.86 -7.62
CA PRO A 343 -46.32 -17.00 -6.41
C PRO A 343 -45.91 -18.13 -5.40
N ALA A 344 -46.52 -17.99 -4.22
CA ALA A 344 -46.47 -18.67 -2.96
C ALA A 344 -46.37 -20.22 -2.91
N GLY A 345 -45.83 -20.68 -1.74
CA GLY A 345 -45.59 -22.04 -1.31
C GLY A 345 -46.84 -22.97 -1.21
N PRO A 346 -46.75 -24.19 -0.64
CA PRO A 346 -46.42 -24.42 0.76
C PRO A 346 -45.59 -25.70 1.11
N SER A 347 -45.07 -25.66 2.33
CA SER A 347 -44.79 -26.70 3.34
C SER A 347 -44.63 -28.19 3.00
N SER A 348 -43.63 -28.76 3.58
CA SER A 348 -43.51 -29.88 4.53
C SER A 348 -42.60 -31.03 4.12
N GLU A 349 -41.94 -31.52 5.16
CA GLU A 349 -41.45 -32.84 5.47
C GLU A 349 -39.99 -33.21 5.30
N ALA A 350 -39.48 -33.62 6.44
CA ALA A 350 -38.16 -34.09 6.76
C ALA A 350 -37.77 -35.36 5.99
N ALA A 351 -36.51 -35.44 5.59
CA ALA A 351 -35.80 -36.71 5.46
C ALA A 351 -34.31 -36.45 5.72
N GLN A 352 -33.80 -37.08 6.76
CA GLN A 352 -32.37 -37.23 7.01
C GLN A 352 -31.77 -38.19 5.98
N PRO A 353 -30.56 -37.97 5.50
CA PRO A 353 -29.70 -39.05 5.06
C PRO A 353 -28.50 -39.25 5.97
N GLU A 354 -28.20 -40.53 6.05
CA GLU A 354 -27.20 -41.20 6.84
C GLU A 354 -25.77 -40.72 6.66
N SER A 355 -25.03 -40.82 7.74
CA SER A 355 -23.61 -40.61 7.91
C SER A 355 -22.74 -41.51 7.04
N SER A 356 -21.74 -40.95 6.40
CA SER A 356 -20.50 -41.65 6.03
C SER A 356 -19.26 -40.78 6.36
N PRO A 357 -18.22 -41.38 6.93
CA PRO A 357 -17.14 -40.65 7.58
C PRO A 357 -15.97 -40.48 6.64
N ASN A 358 -15.55 -39.23 6.43
CA ASN A 358 -14.15 -38.82 6.26
C ASN A 358 -14.07 -37.30 6.07
N ALA A 359 -14.15 -36.58 7.16
CA ALA A 359 -13.63 -35.22 7.22
C ALA A 359 -12.37 -35.25 8.10
N GLN A 360 -11.22 -35.06 7.49
CA GLN A 360 -10.01 -34.81 8.24
C GLN A 360 -10.23 -33.56 9.07
N ALA A 361 -10.08 -33.71 10.38
CA ALA A 361 -10.22 -32.66 11.36
C ALA A 361 -9.28 -31.53 11.08
N GLU A 362 -9.80 -30.38 10.67
CA GLU A 362 -9.17 -29.09 10.94
C GLU A 362 -9.01 -28.99 12.45
N ALA A 363 -7.78 -28.90 12.91
CA ALA A 363 -7.47 -28.73 14.32
C ALA A 363 -8.10 -27.43 14.81
N ALA A 364 -9.13 -27.55 15.63
CA ALA A 364 -9.65 -26.45 16.41
C ALA A 364 -8.52 -25.83 17.23
N PRO A 365 -8.49 -24.51 17.43
CA PRO A 365 -7.48 -23.88 18.26
C PRO A 365 -7.53 -24.52 19.66
N SER A 366 -6.37 -25.03 20.09
CA SER A 366 -6.23 -25.57 21.45
C SER A 366 -6.72 -24.56 22.48
N PRO A 367 -7.43 -24.98 23.55
CA PRO A 367 -7.86 -24.07 24.59
C PRO A 367 -6.64 -23.42 25.24
N ALA A 368 -6.70 -22.10 25.44
CA ALA A 368 -5.67 -21.31 26.10
C ALA A 368 -5.29 -21.95 27.44
N VAL A 369 -4.01 -22.19 27.63
CA VAL A 369 -3.46 -22.70 28.89
C VAL A 369 -3.62 -21.60 29.95
N PRO A 370 -4.29 -21.85 31.10
CA PRO A 370 -4.44 -20.85 32.14
C PRO A 370 -3.09 -20.53 32.79
N GLY A 371 -2.59 -19.31 32.63
CA GLY A 371 -1.43 -18.83 33.37
C GLY A 371 -0.41 -17.95 32.65
N ALA A 372 -0.35 -17.97 31.32
CA ALA A 372 0.58 -17.13 30.56
C ALA A 372 -0.06 -15.77 30.20
N ALA A 373 0.63 -14.67 30.48
CA ALA A 373 0.18 -13.35 30.04
C ALA A 373 0.20 -13.26 28.49
N PRO A 374 -0.90 -12.89 27.86
CA PRO A 374 -0.95 -12.82 26.40
C PRO A 374 0.00 -11.73 25.87
N LEU A 375 0.63 -11.99 24.71
CA LEU A 375 1.55 -11.02 24.08
C LEU A 375 0.87 -9.63 23.94
N PRO A 376 1.40 -8.58 24.56
CA PRO A 376 0.81 -7.24 24.52
C PRO A 376 1.16 -6.54 23.21
N LEU A 377 0.68 -7.07 22.09
CA LEU A 377 0.91 -6.55 20.73
C LEU A 377 -0.43 -6.21 20.10
N ARG A 378 -0.65 -4.97 19.72
CA ARG A 378 -1.85 -4.51 19.03
C ARG A 378 -1.64 -4.63 17.52
N THR A 379 -2.45 -5.44 16.87
CA THR A 379 -2.42 -5.66 15.42
C THR A 379 -3.70 -5.17 14.78
N LEU A 380 -3.59 -4.42 13.68
CA LEU A 380 -4.73 -3.86 12.96
C LEU A 380 -4.68 -4.27 11.49
N GLU A 381 -5.81 -4.75 10.96
CA GLU A 381 -6.04 -4.89 9.54
C GLU A 381 -6.75 -3.65 8.98
N LEU A 382 -6.12 -2.96 8.01
CA LEU A 382 -6.75 -1.88 7.27
C LEU A 382 -7.38 -2.40 5.98
N VAL A 383 -8.66 -2.11 5.82
CA VAL A 383 -9.48 -2.56 4.69
C VAL A 383 -10.12 -1.36 4.02
N ALA A 384 -10.19 -1.36 2.69
CA ALA A 384 -10.80 -0.30 1.89
C ALA A 384 -12.25 -0.01 2.32
N ARG A 385 -12.67 1.25 2.13
CA ARG A 385 -13.98 1.76 2.54
C ARG A 385 -15.13 0.92 1.99
N GLU A 386 -15.07 0.53 0.72
CA GLU A 386 -16.11 -0.26 0.05
C GLU A 386 -16.36 -1.63 0.73
N LYS A 387 -15.33 -2.15 1.41
CA LYS A 387 -15.40 -3.43 2.14
C LYS A 387 -15.80 -3.29 3.61
N SER A 388 -15.75 -2.06 4.15
CA SER A 388 -16.00 -1.78 5.57
C SER A 388 -17.21 -0.90 5.82
N CYS A 389 -17.76 -0.23 4.80
CA CYS A 389 -18.89 0.67 4.93
C CYS A 389 -20.20 -0.11 5.07
N GLU A 390 -20.98 0.15 6.11
CA GLU A 390 -22.30 -0.45 6.33
C GLU A 390 -23.41 0.23 5.50
N TYR A 391 -23.18 1.45 5.04
CA TYR A 391 -24.15 2.26 4.28
C TYR A 391 -23.50 2.89 3.05
N PRO A 392 -23.10 2.11 2.03
CA PRO A 392 -22.37 2.61 0.87
C PRO A 392 -23.14 3.67 0.06
N ASP A 393 -24.48 3.62 0.10
CA ASP A 393 -25.36 4.54 -0.63
C ASP A 393 -25.64 5.85 0.11
N ARG A 394 -25.02 6.07 1.30
CA ARG A 394 -25.21 7.27 2.10
C ARG A 394 -23.95 8.12 2.16
N ALA A 395 -24.15 9.45 2.17
CA ALA A 395 -23.05 10.38 2.38
C ALA A 395 -22.53 10.32 3.83
N CYS A 396 -21.22 10.52 4.02
CA CYS A 396 -20.56 10.41 5.32
C CYS A 396 -20.71 11.71 6.15
N HIS A 397 -21.92 12.00 6.59
CA HIS A 397 -22.22 13.08 7.56
C HIS A 397 -23.42 12.70 8.43
N GLY A 398 -23.55 13.34 9.60
CA GLY A 398 -24.53 12.96 10.63
C GLY A 398 -26.00 13.05 10.22
N GLU A 399 -26.36 13.89 9.26
CA GLU A 399 -27.73 13.99 8.73
C GLU A 399 -28.11 12.80 7.82
N SER A 400 -27.13 12.19 7.15
CA SER A 400 -27.36 11.08 6.20
C SER A 400 -27.03 9.72 6.78
N CYS A 401 -25.89 9.58 7.47
CA CYS A 401 -25.40 8.30 7.97
C CYS A 401 -25.54 8.20 9.50
N PRO A 402 -26.27 7.19 10.04
CA PRO A 402 -26.45 7.05 11.49
C PRO A 402 -25.14 6.76 12.24
N LEU A 403 -24.15 6.14 11.59
CA LEU A 403 -22.82 5.87 12.18
C LEU A 403 -21.88 7.09 12.13
N ALA A 404 -22.24 8.13 11.37
CA ALA A 404 -21.53 9.40 11.37
C ALA A 404 -22.07 10.38 12.42
N ARG A 405 -23.36 10.27 12.79
CA ARG A 405 -24.01 11.13 13.78
C ARG A 405 -23.40 10.89 15.16
N GLY A 406 -22.90 11.93 15.83
CA GLY A 406 -22.25 11.86 17.15
C GLY A 406 -21.05 10.90 17.18
N PHE A 407 -20.35 10.74 16.06
CA PHE A 407 -19.24 9.81 15.92
C PHE A 407 -18.13 10.07 16.95
N TYR A 408 -17.71 11.33 17.05
CA TYR A 408 -16.60 11.70 17.95
C TYR A 408 -16.97 11.59 19.43
N ASP A 409 -18.23 11.76 19.78
CA ASP A 409 -18.71 11.63 21.16
C ASP A 409 -18.67 10.17 21.65
N ARG A 410 -18.81 9.21 20.73
CA ARG A 410 -18.79 7.77 21.01
C ARG A 410 -17.45 7.10 20.72
N LEU A 411 -16.58 7.78 20.00
CA LEU A 411 -15.29 7.25 19.56
C LEU A 411 -14.40 6.80 20.72
N GLY A 412 -14.42 7.54 21.85
CA GLY A 412 -13.61 7.24 23.02
C GLY A 412 -13.86 5.84 23.58
N GLY A 413 -15.15 5.47 23.74
CA GLY A 413 -15.56 4.14 24.21
C GLY A 413 -15.19 3.04 23.22
N ALA A 414 -15.48 3.26 21.92
CA ALA A 414 -15.13 2.30 20.86
C ALA A 414 -13.61 2.05 20.81
N ARG A 415 -12.80 3.10 20.87
CA ARG A 415 -11.35 3.01 20.90
C ARG A 415 -10.85 2.22 22.12
N ALA A 416 -11.35 2.52 23.31
CA ALA A 416 -10.93 1.83 24.53
C ALA A 416 -11.24 0.32 24.45
N GLN A 417 -12.43 -0.05 24.03
CA GLN A 417 -12.80 -1.47 23.85
C GLN A 417 -11.91 -2.15 22.79
N ALA A 418 -11.73 -1.52 21.63
CA ALA A 418 -10.92 -2.08 20.56
C ALA A 418 -9.47 -2.35 21.01
N LEU A 419 -8.83 -1.35 21.65
CA LEU A 419 -7.43 -1.49 22.10
C LEU A 419 -7.23 -2.56 23.18
N ALA A 420 -8.29 -2.91 23.95
CA ALA A 420 -8.25 -4.02 24.90
C ALA A 420 -8.22 -5.39 24.21
N LEU A 421 -8.77 -5.53 23.00
CA LEU A 421 -8.85 -6.79 22.24
C LEU A 421 -7.53 -7.19 21.57
N ARG A 422 -6.61 -6.25 21.36
CA ARG A 422 -5.26 -6.46 20.79
C ARG A 422 -5.19 -6.96 19.34
N THR A 423 -6.12 -7.82 18.91
CA THR A 423 -6.23 -8.26 17.50
C THR A 423 -7.45 -7.61 16.88
N LEU A 424 -7.22 -6.77 15.90
CA LEU A 424 -8.20 -5.88 15.28
C LEU A 424 -8.27 -6.18 13.77
N ASP A 425 -8.76 -7.38 13.46
CA ASP A 425 -9.11 -7.73 12.09
C ASP A 425 -10.42 -7.01 11.66
N ARG A 426 -10.79 -7.14 10.40
CA ARG A 426 -12.00 -6.52 9.85
C ARG A 426 -13.26 -6.86 10.65
N ALA A 427 -13.41 -8.11 11.08
CA ALA A 427 -14.60 -8.58 11.78
C ALA A 427 -14.69 -7.99 13.18
N THR A 428 -13.59 -8.01 13.92
CA THR A 428 -13.47 -7.45 15.27
C THR A 428 -13.70 -5.95 15.29
N VAL A 429 -13.08 -5.21 14.33
CA VAL A 429 -13.30 -3.76 14.22
C VAL A 429 -14.76 -3.44 13.91
N ARG A 430 -15.38 -4.21 13.02
CA ARG A 430 -16.80 -4.06 12.69
C ARG A 430 -17.70 -4.29 13.90
N GLU A 431 -17.47 -5.37 14.67
CA GLU A 431 -18.23 -5.69 15.87
C GLU A 431 -18.17 -4.56 16.90
N VAL A 432 -16.98 -4.10 17.25
CA VAL A 432 -16.78 -2.97 18.18
C VAL A 432 -17.45 -1.69 17.65
N ALA A 433 -17.26 -1.40 16.38
CA ALA A 433 -17.84 -0.21 15.77
C ALA A 433 -19.37 -0.18 15.85
N LEU A 434 -20.03 -1.31 15.56
CA LEU A 434 -21.47 -1.41 15.61
C LEU A 434 -22.02 -1.40 17.05
N ALA A 435 -21.31 -2.01 18.00
CA ALA A 435 -21.65 -1.97 19.42
C ALA A 435 -21.66 -0.51 19.96
N HIS A 436 -20.75 0.32 19.47
CA HIS A 436 -20.68 1.75 19.82
C HIS A 436 -21.39 2.67 18.83
N GLN A 437 -22.05 2.15 17.80
CA GLN A 437 -22.73 2.92 16.75
C GLN A 437 -21.81 3.93 16.06
N VAL A 438 -20.55 3.59 15.80
CA VAL A 438 -19.58 4.38 15.05
C VAL A 438 -19.24 3.71 13.71
N CYS A 439 -18.74 4.48 12.75
CA CYS A 439 -18.35 3.93 11.45
C CYS A 439 -17.12 3.00 11.55
N PRO A 440 -17.19 1.72 11.10
CA PRO A 440 -16.08 0.78 11.18
C PRO A 440 -14.83 1.27 10.43
N TYR A 441 -15.01 1.87 9.24
CA TYR A 441 -13.91 2.37 8.44
C TYR A 441 -13.13 3.49 9.17
N TYR A 442 -13.84 4.48 9.71
CA TYR A 442 -13.19 5.59 10.43
C TYR A 442 -12.69 5.20 11.82
N LEU A 443 -13.30 4.20 12.46
CA LEU A 443 -12.73 3.60 13.66
C LEU A 443 -11.40 2.92 13.35
N ALA A 444 -11.28 2.17 12.25
CA ALA A 444 -10.01 1.55 11.84
C ALA A 444 -8.92 2.60 11.60
N GLN A 445 -9.25 3.73 10.97
CA GLN A 445 -8.29 4.84 10.77
C GLN A 445 -7.84 5.46 12.09
N GLU A 446 -8.74 5.64 13.05
CA GLU A 446 -8.38 6.10 14.39
C GLU A 446 -7.47 5.09 15.11
N LEU A 447 -7.79 3.79 15.03
CA LEU A 447 -7.01 2.71 15.64
C LEU A 447 -5.61 2.58 15.04
N ALA A 448 -5.39 3.00 13.79
CA ALA A 448 -4.06 3.01 13.19
C ALA A 448 -3.05 3.86 13.97
N ARG A 449 -3.50 4.88 14.69
CA ARG A 449 -2.66 5.72 15.55
C ARG A 449 -2.11 4.99 16.76
N TRP A 450 -2.78 3.93 17.21
CA TRP A 450 -2.56 3.25 18.48
C TRP A 450 -2.15 1.78 18.32
N SER A 451 -2.04 1.29 17.08
CA SER A 451 -1.64 -0.07 16.78
C SER A 451 -0.13 -0.19 16.58
N ASP A 452 0.44 -1.32 17.00
CA ASP A 452 1.88 -1.60 16.92
C ASP A 452 2.26 -2.20 15.56
N VAL A 453 1.38 -3.05 15.02
CA VAL A 453 1.51 -3.65 13.70
C VAL A 453 0.27 -3.33 12.88
N ILE A 454 0.48 -2.80 11.70
CA ILE A 454 -0.60 -2.48 10.78
C ILE A 454 -0.40 -3.29 9.50
N VAL A 455 -1.41 -4.11 9.17
CA VAL A 455 -1.46 -4.91 7.94
C VAL A 455 -2.41 -4.26 6.95
N GLY A 456 -1.96 -3.95 5.74
CA GLY A 456 -2.78 -3.24 4.76
C GLY A 456 -2.31 -3.37 3.31
N ASP A 457 -3.02 -2.68 2.42
CA ASP A 457 -2.63 -2.53 1.02
C ASP A 457 -1.50 -1.51 0.88
N TYR A 458 -0.70 -1.59 -0.18
CA TYR A 458 0.36 -0.62 -0.50
C TYR A 458 -0.13 0.83 -0.51
N ASN A 459 -1.37 1.09 -0.95
CA ASN A 459 -1.94 2.42 -1.05
C ASN A 459 -1.94 3.15 0.30
N TYR A 460 -2.09 2.44 1.42
CA TYR A 460 -2.08 3.07 2.75
C TYR A 460 -0.77 3.77 3.11
N TYR A 461 0.33 3.44 2.41
CA TYR A 461 1.63 4.05 2.64
C TYR A 461 2.23 4.74 1.41
N TYR A 462 2.02 4.17 0.22
CA TYR A 462 2.67 4.63 -1.01
C TYR A 462 1.81 5.55 -1.89
N ASP A 463 0.51 5.65 -1.68
CA ASP A 463 -0.34 6.58 -2.42
C ASP A 463 -0.05 8.06 -2.07
N GLY A 464 -0.37 8.99 -2.97
CA GLY A 464 -0.20 10.43 -2.75
C GLY A 464 -0.88 10.94 -1.47
N SER A 465 -2.04 10.38 -1.13
CA SER A 465 -2.87 10.71 0.04
C SER A 465 -2.78 9.68 1.19
N ALA A 466 -1.68 8.94 1.28
CA ALA A 466 -1.55 7.78 2.15
C ALA A 466 -1.66 8.11 3.65
N LEU A 467 -2.64 7.49 4.31
CA LEU A 467 -2.92 7.65 5.75
C LEU A 467 -1.70 7.33 6.62
N LEU A 468 -1.06 6.17 6.40
CA LEU A 468 0.04 5.72 7.25
C LEU A 468 1.30 6.56 7.07
N HIS A 469 1.56 7.03 5.84
CA HIS A 469 2.64 7.97 5.59
C HIS A 469 2.41 9.28 6.33
N SER A 470 1.22 9.86 6.20
CA SER A 470 0.85 11.10 6.89
C SER A 470 0.94 10.96 8.41
N LEU A 471 0.45 9.85 8.98
CA LEU A 471 0.58 9.58 10.42
C LEU A 471 2.03 9.44 10.86
N ALA A 472 2.88 8.79 10.04
CA ALA A 472 4.30 8.62 10.37
C ALA A 472 5.03 9.97 10.39
N VAL A 473 4.77 10.85 9.42
CA VAL A 473 5.32 12.22 9.39
C VAL A 473 4.87 13.02 10.61
N GLN A 474 3.56 13.10 10.84
CA GLN A 474 2.98 13.91 11.92
C GLN A 474 3.46 13.51 13.32
N ASN A 475 3.59 12.21 13.55
CA ASN A 475 3.97 11.69 14.85
C ASN A 475 5.48 11.36 14.95
N GLN A 476 6.24 11.61 13.89
CA GLN A 476 7.67 11.32 13.80
C GLN A 476 8.00 9.87 14.20
N TRP A 477 7.21 8.92 13.70
CA TRP A 477 7.40 7.51 14.03
C TRP A 477 8.63 6.92 13.34
N ARG A 478 9.38 6.13 14.07
CA ARG A 478 10.41 5.25 13.51
C ARG A 478 9.73 3.96 13.04
N ILE A 479 9.32 3.94 11.79
CA ILE A 479 8.56 2.80 11.24
C ILE A 479 9.46 1.80 10.53
N GLY A 480 9.14 0.51 10.69
CA GLY A 480 9.62 -0.57 9.83
C GLY A 480 8.55 -0.92 8.80
N VAL A 481 8.88 -0.81 7.51
CA VAL A 481 7.96 -1.11 6.41
C VAL A 481 8.36 -2.43 5.77
N LEU A 482 7.46 -3.42 5.80
CA LEU A 482 7.58 -4.71 5.14
C LEU A 482 6.70 -4.70 3.89
N VAL A 483 7.29 -4.89 2.72
CA VAL A 483 6.59 -4.90 1.42
C VAL A 483 6.63 -6.31 0.86
N ASP A 484 5.54 -7.03 1.03
CA ASP A 484 5.37 -8.40 0.54
C ASP A 484 4.99 -8.42 -0.95
N GLU A 485 5.51 -9.38 -1.68
CA GLU A 485 5.39 -9.49 -3.14
C GLU A 485 5.74 -8.17 -3.85
N ALA A 486 6.88 -7.60 -3.44
CA ALA A 486 7.35 -6.27 -3.82
C ALA A 486 7.48 -6.04 -5.34
N HIS A 487 7.56 -7.11 -6.13
CA HIS A 487 7.50 -7.03 -7.59
C HIS A 487 6.21 -6.37 -8.11
N ASN A 488 5.11 -6.47 -7.35
CA ASN A 488 3.85 -5.81 -7.70
C ASN A 488 3.85 -4.30 -7.40
N LEU A 489 4.78 -3.81 -6.57
CA LEU A 489 4.79 -2.41 -6.17
C LEU A 489 5.05 -1.49 -7.38
N LEU A 490 5.85 -1.91 -8.34
CA LEU A 490 6.15 -1.12 -9.54
C LEU A 490 4.89 -0.76 -10.33
N ASP A 491 4.10 -1.77 -10.70
CA ASP A 491 2.87 -1.53 -11.49
C ASP A 491 1.79 -0.83 -10.65
N ARG A 492 1.72 -1.12 -9.35
CA ARG A 492 0.82 -0.44 -8.42
C ARG A 492 1.18 1.04 -8.28
N ALA A 493 2.46 1.36 -8.11
CA ALA A 493 2.92 2.75 -8.01
C ALA A 493 2.71 3.51 -9.33
N ARG A 494 2.99 2.89 -10.47
CA ARG A 494 2.62 3.49 -11.77
C ARG A 494 1.14 3.83 -11.83
N GLY A 495 0.27 2.93 -11.35
CA GLY A 495 -1.17 3.19 -11.27
C GLY A 495 -1.53 4.33 -10.30
N MET A 496 -0.92 4.38 -9.11
CA MET A 496 -1.16 5.44 -8.10
C MET A 496 -0.81 6.83 -8.63
N TYR A 497 0.26 6.91 -9.43
CA TYR A 497 0.78 8.17 -9.96
C TYR A 497 0.45 8.40 -11.44
N SER A 498 -0.61 7.74 -11.92
CA SER A 498 -1.20 7.99 -13.24
C SER A 498 -2.65 8.42 -13.11
N ALA A 499 -3.07 9.38 -13.91
CA ALA A 499 -4.46 9.84 -13.95
C ALA A 499 -4.99 9.87 -15.38
N THR A 500 -6.23 9.46 -15.54
CA THR A 500 -6.87 9.36 -16.85
C THR A 500 -8.18 10.14 -16.87
N LEU A 501 -8.40 10.96 -17.90
CA LEU A 501 -9.66 11.60 -18.17
C LEU A 501 -10.26 11.05 -19.47
N ASP A 502 -11.55 10.70 -19.43
CA ASP A 502 -12.28 10.13 -20.55
C ASP A 502 -13.35 11.08 -21.06
N GLN A 503 -13.28 11.45 -22.33
CA GLN A 503 -14.23 12.39 -22.93
C GLN A 503 -15.65 11.81 -23.06
N PHE A 504 -15.84 10.50 -22.98
CA PHE A 504 -17.17 9.92 -22.90
C PHE A 504 -17.78 10.16 -21.51
N VAL A 505 -16.97 10.04 -20.45
CA VAL A 505 -17.40 10.35 -19.07
C VAL A 505 -17.68 11.85 -18.94
N LEU A 506 -16.84 12.72 -19.51
CA LEU A 506 -17.13 14.17 -19.59
C LEU A 506 -18.46 14.44 -20.29
N ALA A 507 -18.75 13.77 -21.40
CA ALA A 507 -20.00 13.96 -22.14
C ALA A 507 -21.22 13.45 -21.35
N ASP A 508 -21.04 12.44 -20.51
CA ASP A 508 -22.07 11.97 -19.59
C ASP A 508 -22.27 12.94 -18.44
N ALA A 509 -21.20 13.38 -17.79
CA ALA A 509 -21.23 14.40 -16.75
C ALA A 509 -21.93 15.69 -17.21
N LYS A 510 -21.68 16.14 -18.44
CA LYS A 510 -22.35 17.30 -19.04
C LYS A 510 -23.87 17.15 -19.16
N ARG A 511 -24.40 15.94 -19.35
CA ARG A 511 -25.85 15.70 -19.47
C ARG A 511 -26.56 15.74 -18.12
N HIS A 512 -25.88 15.39 -17.06
CA HIS A 512 -26.43 15.24 -15.72
C HIS A 512 -26.04 16.39 -14.78
N ALA A 513 -25.16 17.28 -15.24
CA ALA A 513 -24.67 18.38 -14.44
C ALA A 513 -25.75 19.44 -14.19
N PRO A 514 -25.81 20.02 -13.00
CA PRO A 514 -26.69 21.17 -12.75
C PRO A 514 -26.28 22.37 -13.62
N PRO A 515 -27.22 23.30 -13.90
CA PRO A 515 -26.95 24.46 -14.77
C PRO A 515 -25.73 25.29 -14.39
N THR A 516 -25.40 25.32 -13.09
CA THR A 516 -24.26 26.04 -12.53
C THR A 516 -22.91 25.48 -12.98
N LEU A 517 -22.86 24.18 -13.37
CA LEU A 517 -21.66 23.51 -13.87
C LEU A 517 -21.59 23.43 -15.39
N ALA A 518 -22.63 23.85 -16.10
CA ALA A 518 -22.69 23.72 -17.57
C ALA A 518 -21.58 24.50 -18.29
N ALA A 519 -21.36 25.76 -17.89
CA ALA A 519 -20.34 26.62 -18.54
C ALA A 519 -18.89 26.15 -18.32
N PRO A 520 -18.45 25.77 -17.10
CA PRO A 520 -17.14 25.18 -16.87
C PRO A 520 -16.91 23.87 -17.65
N LEU A 521 -17.89 22.96 -17.66
CA LEU A 521 -17.80 21.70 -18.41
C LEU A 521 -17.73 21.93 -19.92
N GLU A 522 -18.47 22.93 -20.46
CA GLU A 522 -18.40 23.30 -21.87
C GLU A 522 -17.05 23.91 -22.23
N LYS A 523 -16.46 24.70 -21.32
CA LYS A 523 -15.10 25.26 -21.52
C LYS A 523 -14.08 24.14 -21.56
N LEU A 524 -14.12 23.21 -20.61
CA LEU A 524 -13.23 22.05 -20.58
C LEU A 524 -13.38 21.21 -21.87
N ASN A 525 -14.60 20.89 -22.27
CA ASN A 525 -14.87 20.16 -23.50
C ASN A 525 -14.38 20.89 -24.77
N ARG A 526 -14.42 22.21 -24.79
CA ARG A 526 -13.92 23.04 -25.92
C ARG A 526 -12.41 22.96 -26.04
N GLU A 527 -11.68 23.10 -24.95
CA GLU A 527 -10.22 22.97 -24.93
C GLU A 527 -9.78 21.56 -25.31
N TRP A 528 -10.48 20.55 -24.79
CA TRP A 528 -10.24 19.15 -25.18
C TRP A 528 -10.50 18.89 -26.67
N ASN A 529 -11.58 19.43 -27.21
CA ASN A 529 -11.88 19.33 -28.66
C ASN A 529 -10.88 20.11 -29.52
N ALA A 530 -10.23 21.16 -29.01
CA ALA A 530 -9.16 21.84 -29.70
C ALA A 530 -7.95 20.90 -29.83
N LEU A 531 -7.56 20.24 -28.76
CA LEU A 531 -6.48 19.24 -28.76
C LEU A 531 -6.78 18.08 -29.74
N ASN A 532 -8.01 17.58 -29.75
CA ASN A 532 -8.42 16.52 -30.68
C ASN A 532 -8.35 16.94 -32.16
N ARG A 533 -8.52 18.23 -32.48
CA ARG A 533 -8.44 18.72 -33.88
C ARG A 533 -7.00 18.81 -34.36
N GLU A 534 -6.08 19.11 -33.46
CA GLU A 534 -4.65 19.21 -33.76
C GLU A 534 -3.99 17.82 -33.89
N GLN A 535 -4.65 16.78 -33.34
CA GLN A 535 -4.14 15.43 -33.41
C GLN A 535 -4.46 14.77 -34.75
N GLU A 536 -3.46 14.33 -35.51
CA GLU A 536 -3.62 13.60 -36.77
C GLU A 536 -3.66 12.07 -36.54
N ALA A 537 -2.80 11.54 -35.68
CA ALA A 537 -2.68 10.13 -35.37
C ALA A 537 -3.70 9.65 -34.34
N ALA A 538 -3.95 8.35 -34.25
CA ALA A 538 -4.80 7.78 -33.22
C ALA A 538 -4.24 7.92 -31.81
N TYR A 539 -2.91 8.03 -31.68
CA TYR A 539 -2.18 8.20 -30.44
C TYR A 539 -1.19 9.35 -30.55
N LEU A 540 -1.15 10.23 -29.58
CA LEU A 540 -0.26 11.38 -29.49
C LEU A 540 0.39 11.44 -28.12
N VAL A 541 1.67 11.70 -28.05
CA VAL A 541 2.40 12.04 -26.82
C VAL A 541 2.87 13.47 -26.90
N MET A 542 2.78 14.17 -25.78
CA MET A 542 3.23 15.56 -25.65
C MET A 542 4.20 15.69 -24.47
N ASP A 543 5.17 16.57 -24.60
CA ASP A 543 6.18 16.83 -23.57
C ASP A 543 5.64 17.63 -22.37
N THR A 544 4.47 18.25 -22.53
CA THR A 544 3.80 19.04 -21.49
C THR A 544 2.29 18.86 -21.56
N VAL A 545 1.63 18.98 -20.42
CA VAL A 545 0.15 19.04 -20.38
C VAL A 545 -0.29 20.45 -20.79
N PRO A 546 -1.22 20.61 -21.79
CA PRO A 546 -1.62 21.93 -22.25
C PRO A 546 -2.21 22.82 -21.15
N SER A 547 -1.64 23.99 -20.92
CA SER A 547 -2.03 24.91 -19.84
C SER A 547 -3.50 25.35 -19.93
N ALA A 548 -4.04 25.56 -21.15
CA ALA A 548 -5.44 25.93 -21.34
C ALA A 548 -6.41 24.81 -20.89
N LEU A 549 -6.04 23.54 -21.09
CA LEU A 549 -6.79 22.38 -20.63
C LEU A 549 -6.76 22.29 -19.09
N LEU A 550 -5.58 22.41 -18.48
CA LEU A 550 -5.41 22.41 -17.03
C LEU A 550 -6.23 23.50 -16.35
N LEU A 551 -6.11 24.74 -16.85
CA LEU A 551 -6.87 25.87 -16.31
C LEU A 551 -8.40 25.65 -16.43
N ALA A 552 -8.84 25.02 -17.52
CA ALA A 552 -10.28 24.70 -17.68
C ALA A 552 -10.74 23.62 -16.70
N ALA A 553 -9.89 22.61 -16.43
CA ALA A 553 -10.16 21.57 -15.43
C ALA A 553 -10.16 22.15 -14.01
N GLN A 554 -9.18 22.97 -13.64
CA GLN A 554 -9.11 23.66 -12.35
C GLN A 554 -10.36 24.53 -12.10
N ARG A 555 -10.81 25.29 -13.11
CA ARG A 555 -12.06 26.10 -13.01
C ARG A 555 -13.30 25.23 -12.83
N PHE A 556 -13.36 24.09 -13.49
CA PHE A 556 -14.44 23.13 -13.29
C PHE A 556 -14.43 22.58 -11.86
N ILE A 557 -13.29 22.15 -11.36
CA ILE A 557 -13.11 21.65 -9.98
C ILE A 557 -13.51 22.72 -8.97
N GLY A 558 -13.00 23.95 -9.12
CA GLY A 558 -13.37 25.07 -8.25
C GLY A 558 -14.88 25.32 -8.22
N ARG A 559 -15.55 25.26 -9.40
CA ARG A 559 -17.00 25.45 -9.45
C ARG A 559 -17.77 24.28 -8.85
N VAL A 560 -17.32 23.04 -9.02
CA VAL A 560 -17.90 21.88 -8.32
C VAL A 560 -17.82 22.09 -6.82
N SER A 561 -16.69 22.56 -6.33
CA SER A 561 -16.44 22.86 -4.94
C SER A 561 -17.41 23.87 -4.37
N GLU A 562 -17.65 24.97 -5.08
CA GLU A 562 -18.63 25.97 -4.70
C GLU A 562 -20.05 25.39 -4.64
N VAL A 563 -20.45 24.60 -5.66
CA VAL A 563 -21.77 23.96 -5.69
C VAL A 563 -21.92 22.94 -4.58
N MET A 564 -20.88 22.16 -4.29
CA MET A 564 -20.89 21.20 -3.17
C MET A 564 -20.97 21.89 -1.82
N ALA A 565 -20.34 23.07 -1.66
CA ALA A 565 -20.46 23.89 -0.47
C ALA A 565 -21.90 24.43 -0.33
N ASP A 566 -22.53 24.82 -1.43
CA ASP A 566 -23.89 25.36 -1.46
C ASP A 566 -24.98 24.31 -1.24
N ALA A 567 -24.85 23.17 -1.90
CA ALA A 567 -25.85 22.11 -1.89
C ALA A 567 -25.14 20.74 -2.05
N PRO A 568 -24.62 20.12 -0.99
CA PRO A 568 -23.79 18.91 -1.02
C PRO A 568 -24.41 17.71 -1.75
N LEU A 569 -25.75 17.64 -1.81
CA LEU A 569 -26.50 16.54 -2.44
C LEU A 569 -27.07 16.90 -3.83
N SER A 570 -26.72 18.06 -4.38
CA SER A 570 -27.26 18.53 -5.66
C SER A 570 -26.50 18.03 -6.89
N ILE A 571 -25.38 17.38 -6.73
CA ILE A 571 -24.54 16.88 -7.80
C ILE A 571 -24.73 15.36 -7.93
N GLU A 572 -25.09 14.92 -9.14
CA GLU A 572 -25.21 13.52 -9.46
C GLU A 572 -23.86 12.78 -9.28
N PRO A 573 -23.87 11.50 -8.81
CA PRO A 573 -22.66 10.77 -8.51
C PRO A 573 -21.66 10.67 -9.66
N ASN A 574 -22.12 10.53 -10.92
CA ASN A 574 -21.27 10.46 -12.11
C ASN A 574 -20.56 11.79 -12.40
N VAL A 575 -21.21 12.94 -12.10
CA VAL A 575 -20.60 14.27 -12.24
C VAL A 575 -19.54 14.47 -11.16
N LEU A 576 -19.83 14.03 -9.94
CA LEU A 576 -18.90 14.09 -8.81
C LEU A 576 -17.68 13.19 -9.06
N GLN A 577 -17.89 11.96 -9.56
CA GLN A 577 -16.78 11.07 -9.92
C GLN A 577 -15.88 11.70 -10.99
N PHE A 578 -16.45 12.29 -12.03
CA PHE A 578 -15.65 13.00 -13.03
C PHE A 578 -14.88 14.19 -12.44
N ALA A 579 -15.44 14.86 -11.44
CA ALA A 579 -14.74 15.94 -10.75
C ALA A 579 -13.53 15.42 -9.93
N PHE A 580 -13.66 14.27 -9.27
CA PHE A 580 -12.55 13.61 -8.59
C PHE A 580 -11.46 13.14 -9.56
N ASP A 581 -11.85 12.54 -10.69
CA ASP A 581 -10.92 12.14 -11.73
C ASP A 581 -10.16 13.37 -12.28
N ALA A 582 -10.87 14.49 -12.49
CA ALA A 582 -10.28 15.74 -12.94
C ALA A 582 -9.32 16.33 -11.89
N MET A 583 -9.67 16.25 -10.62
CA MET A 583 -8.81 16.70 -9.50
C MET A 583 -7.52 15.85 -9.43
N HIS A 584 -7.64 14.54 -9.48
CA HIS A 584 -6.49 13.64 -9.50
C HIS A 584 -5.58 13.91 -10.71
N PHE A 585 -6.19 14.14 -11.89
CA PHE A 585 -5.46 14.48 -13.11
C PHE A 585 -4.70 15.81 -12.96
N VAL A 586 -5.33 16.85 -12.44
CA VAL A 586 -4.68 18.15 -12.23
C VAL A 586 -3.53 18.02 -11.23
N ASN A 587 -3.75 17.35 -10.09
CA ASN A 587 -2.73 17.16 -9.07
C ASN A 587 -1.47 16.46 -9.62
N LEU A 588 -1.63 15.46 -10.50
CA LEU A 588 -0.50 14.78 -11.12
C LEU A 588 0.11 15.57 -12.29
N ALA A 589 -0.70 16.36 -12.99
CA ALA A 589 -0.21 17.26 -14.05
C ALA A 589 0.66 18.40 -13.50
N GLU A 590 0.39 18.86 -12.29
CA GLU A 590 1.22 19.86 -11.59
C GLU A 590 2.58 19.30 -11.16
N GLN A 591 2.67 17.98 -10.98
CA GLN A 591 3.91 17.25 -10.66
C GLN A 591 4.55 16.61 -11.90
N PHE A 592 4.10 16.97 -13.10
CA PHE A 592 4.56 16.39 -14.36
C PHE A 592 6.03 16.76 -14.64
N ASP A 593 6.87 15.73 -14.83
CA ASP A 593 8.27 15.85 -15.17
C ASP A 593 8.73 14.60 -15.97
N THR A 594 10.01 14.43 -16.19
CA THR A 594 10.67 13.34 -16.94
C THR A 594 10.30 11.91 -16.50
N HIS A 595 9.76 11.77 -15.29
CA HIS A 595 9.22 10.49 -14.78
C HIS A 595 7.86 10.11 -15.38
N SER A 596 7.22 11.00 -16.14
CA SER A 596 5.87 10.81 -16.68
C SER A 596 5.77 11.19 -18.14
N ILE A 597 4.74 10.69 -18.82
CA ILE A 597 4.35 11.12 -20.18
C ILE A 597 2.89 11.59 -20.15
N PHE A 598 2.58 12.59 -20.97
CA PHE A 598 1.20 12.97 -21.23
C PHE A 598 0.78 12.41 -22.59
N ASP A 599 -0.21 11.55 -22.61
CA ASP A 599 -0.70 10.90 -23.83
C ASP A 599 -2.19 11.15 -24.10
N VAL A 600 -2.52 11.20 -25.40
CA VAL A 600 -3.88 11.38 -25.91
C VAL A 600 -4.20 10.24 -26.87
N THR A 601 -5.16 9.42 -26.51
CA THR A 601 -5.61 8.28 -27.31
C THR A 601 -6.99 8.55 -27.90
N ARG A 602 -7.14 8.59 -29.22
CA ARG A 602 -8.45 8.66 -29.89
C ARG A 602 -9.17 7.33 -29.77
N VAL A 603 -10.47 7.40 -29.53
CA VAL A 603 -11.35 6.24 -29.52
C VAL A 603 -12.13 6.19 -30.84
N GLU A 604 -11.79 5.24 -31.70
CA GLU A 604 -12.32 5.14 -33.08
C GLU A 604 -13.05 3.80 -33.31
N GLY A 605 -13.76 3.73 -34.43
CA GLY A 605 -14.34 2.50 -34.95
C GLY A 605 -15.43 1.88 -34.08
N GLU A 606 -15.37 0.57 -33.93
CA GLU A 606 -16.36 -0.20 -33.16
C GLU A 606 -16.32 0.13 -31.68
N ALA A 607 -15.13 0.45 -31.12
CA ALA A 607 -14.98 0.89 -29.73
C ALA A 607 -15.73 2.19 -29.44
N ALA A 608 -15.71 3.15 -30.35
CA ALA A 608 -16.48 4.39 -30.25
C ALA A 608 -17.99 4.13 -30.35
N ARG A 609 -18.41 3.21 -31.21
CA ARG A 609 -19.85 2.82 -31.37
C ARG A 609 -20.37 2.11 -30.12
N ARG A 610 -19.62 1.19 -29.55
CA ARG A 610 -19.97 0.50 -28.28
C ARG A 610 -20.13 1.47 -27.12
N ARG A 611 -19.40 2.58 -27.13
CA ARG A 611 -19.45 3.65 -26.11
C ARG A 611 -20.46 4.75 -26.44
N GLY A 612 -21.39 4.53 -27.39
CA GLY A 612 -22.49 5.42 -27.68
C GLY A 612 -22.20 6.57 -28.65
N SER A 613 -21.08 6.55 -29.38
CA SER A 613 -20.79 7.53 -30.44
C SER A 613 -21.63 7.25 -31.66
N ARG A 614 -22.69 8.07 -31.86
CA ARG A 614 -23.51 8.05 -33.09
C ARG A 614 -23.04 9.14 -34.05
N GLY A 615 -22.04 8.86 -34.88
CA GLY A 615 -21.57 9.73 -35.96
C GLY A 615 -21.30 11.17 -35.52
N GLY A 616 -20.15 11.44 -34.94
CA GLY A 616 -19.73 12.74 -34.41
C GLY A 616 -18.21 12.88 -34.40
N ARG A 617 -17.73 14.00 -33.86
CA ARG A 617 -16.32 14.27 -33.69
C ARG A 617 -15.67 13.14 -32.90
N ALA A 618 -14.45 12.75 -33.28
CA ALA A 618 -13.64 11.78 -32.55
C ALA A 618 -13.47 12.22 -31.08
N LYS A 619 -13.69 11.30 -30.16
CA LYS A 619 -13.47 11.49 -28.73
C LYS A 619 -12.16 10.84 -28.34
N SER A 620 -11.51 11.33 -27.29
CA SER A 620 -10.25 10.81 -26.81
C SER A 620 -10.24 10.56 -25.32
N VAL A 621 -9.18 9.88 -24.89
CA VAL A 621 -8.80 9.68 -23.51
C VAL A 621 -7.47 10.38 -23.31
N LEU A 622 -7.38 11.22 -22.29
CA LEU A 622 -6.15 11.87 -21.84
C LEU A 622 -5.56 11.08 -20.69
N CYS A 623 -4.24 10.94 -20.65
CA CYS A 623 -3.57 10.29 -19.53
C CYS A 623 -2.27 11.02 -19.17
N VAL A 624 -2.16 11.45 -17.92
CA VAL A 624 -0.86 11.69 -17.27
C VAL A 624 -0.41 10.35 -16.76
N ARG A 625 0.58 9.76 -17.42
CA ARG A 625 1.04 8.40 -17.17
C ARG A 625 2.40 8.41 -16.51
N ASN A 626 2.48 7.90 -15.30
CA ASN A 626 3.75 7.68 -14.65
C ASN A 626 4.45 6.45 -15.26
N VAL A 627 5.70 6.62 -15.65
CA VAL A 627 6.57 5.56 -16.20
C VAL A 627 7.57 5.11 -15.15
N ILE A 628 8.10 6.05 -14.36
CA ILE A 628 9.16 5.85 -13.39
C ILE A 628 8.68 6.34 -12.03
N PRO A 629 8.08 5.48 -11.18
CA PRO A 629 7.55 5.89 -9.89
C PRO A 629 8.64 6.17 -8.83
N ALA A 630 9.91 5.96 -9.15
CA ALA A 630 11.04 6.12 -8.25
C ALA A 630 11.03 7.47 -7.51
N ASP A 631 10.76 8.57 -8.23
CA ASP A 631 10.79 9.92 -7.68
C ASP A 631 9.69 10.17 -6.63
N PHE A 632 8.58 9.44 -6.72
CA PHE A 632 7.49 9.46 -5.71
C PHE A 632 7.74 8.50 -4.55
N LEU A 633 8.42 7.38 -4.80
CA LEU A 633 8.64 6.35 -3.78
C LEU A 633 9.87 6.64 -2.90
N ALA A 634 10.92 7.25 -3.46
CA ALA A 634 12.17 7.52 -2.75
C ALA A 634 11.98 8.32 -1.44
N PRO A 635 11.19 9.42 -1.42
CA PRO A 635 10.92 10.14 -0.16
C PRO A 635 10.22 9.29 0.90
N ARG A 636 9.37 8.33 0.47
CA ARG A 636 8.66 7.42 1.38
C ARG A 636 9.58 6.37 1.96
N HIS A 637 10.52 5.86 1.16
CA HIS A 637 11.58 4.98 1.67
C HIS A 637 12.51 5.70 2.64
N ALA A 638 12.84 6.97 2.37
CA ALA A 638 13.68 7.80 3.23
C ALA A 638 13.03 8.15 4.58
N LEU A 639 11.70 8.28 4.63
CA LEU A 639 10.96 8.51 5.88
C LEU A 639 11.00 7.31 6.80
N ALA A 640 10.93 6.09 6.25
CA ALA A 640 10.94 4.87 7.05
C ALA A 640 12.31 4.63 7.67
N ARG A 641 12.36 4.25 8.95
CA ARG A 641 13.61 3.81 9.59
C ARG A 641 14.20 2.59 8.88
N ALA A 642 13.33 1.68 8.41
CA ALA A 642 13.74 0.56 7.58
C ALA A 642 12.63 0.20 6.58
N THR A 643 13.01 -0.09 5.34
CA THR A 643 12.09 -0.63 4.32
C THR A 643 12.66 -1.95 3.81
N VAL A 644 11.91 -3.04 3.98
CA VAL A 644 12.27 -4.36 3.48
C VAL A 644 11.30 -4.75 2.37
N LEU A 645 11.80 -4.77 1.14
CA LEU A 645 11.06 -5.21 -0.03
C LEU A 645 11.43 -6.66 -0.32
N PHE A 646 10.47 -7.57 -0.28
CA PHE A 646 10.74 -8.97 -0.48
C PHE A 646 9.74 -9.65 -1.41
N SER A 647 10.23 -10.61 -2.19
CA SER A 647 9.42 -11.40 -3.13
C SER A 647 10.16 -12.68 -3.56
N GLY A 648 9.43 -13.59 -4.21
CA GLY A 648 10.02 -14.75 -4.88
C GLY A 648 10.78 -14.41 -6.16
N THR A 649 10.55 -13.21 -6.74
CA THR A 649 11.10 -12.82 -8.05
C THR A 649 11.45 -11.32 -8.06
N LEU A 650 12.72 -11.03 -7.82
CA LEU A 650 13.29 -9.67 -7.87
C LEU A 650 14.57 -9.61 -8.73
N THR A 651 14.74 -10.56 -9.62
CA THR A 651 15.84 -10.56 -10.57
C THR A 651 15.44 -9.85 -11.88
N PRO A 652 16.28 -8.92 -12.39
CA PRO A 652 17.54 -8.45 -11.80
C PRO A 652 17.32 -7.35 -10.76
N PHE A 653 18.14 -7.31 -9.71
CA PHE A 653 17.95 -6.37 -8.59
C PHE A 653 18.04 -4.90 -9.00
N HIS A 654 18.95 -4.53 -9.91
CA HIS A 654 19.12 -3.15 -10.36
C HIS A 654 17.82 -2.58 -10.97
N PHE A 655 17.04 -3.41 -11.68
CA PHE A 655 15.76 -2.98 -12.23
C PHE A 655 14.78 -2.49 -11.14
N TYR A 656 14.73 -3.19 -10.01
CA TYR A 656 13.87 -2.80 -8.88
C TYR A 656 14.46 -1.65 -8.07
N LEU A 657 15.79 -1.60 -7.90
CA LEU A 657 16.46 -0.47 -7.26
C LEU A 657 16.14 0.84 -8.00
N ASP A 658 16.33 0.84 -9.32
CA ASP A 658 16.12 1.99 -10.19
C ASP A 658 14.66 2.42 -10.25
N THR A 659 13.75 1.47 -10.48
CA THR A 659 12.34 1.79 -10.73
C THR A 659 11.54 2.06 -9.45
N LEU A 660 11.96 1.51 -8.30
CA LEU A 660 11.33 1.76 -7.00
C LEU A 660 12.00 2.87 -6.19
N GLY A 661 13.04 3.51 -6.73
CA GLY A 661 13.69 4.65 -6.07
C GLY A 661 14.42 4.29 -4.77
N LEU A 662 15.03 3.11 -4.73
CA LEU A 662 15.86 2.70 -3.61
C LEU A 662 17.28 3.27 -3.77
N PRO A 663 17.96 3.63 -2.67
CA PRO A 663 19.37 4.04 -2.74
C PRO A 663 20.25 2.96 -3.41
N GLU A 664 21.23 3.38 -4.21
CA GLU A 664 22.15 2.47 -4.90
C GLU A 664 22.88 1.53 -3.93
N ALA A 665 23.21 2.03 -2.74
CA ALA A 665 23.85 1.27 -1.66
C ALA A 665 22.90 0.28 -0.94
N THR A 666 21.64 0.12 -1.38
CA THR A 666 20.70 -0.80 -0.76
C THR A 666 21.19 -2.24 -0.91
N PRO A 667 21.38 -2.99 0.18
CA PRO A 667 21.74 -4.39 0.10
C PRO A 667 20.69 -5.20 -0.64
N ALA A 668 21.15 -6.05 -1.55
CA ALA A 668 20.33 -7.01 -2.27
C ALA A 668 20.68 -8.43 -1.80
N LEU A 669 19.71 -9.13 -1.24
CA LEU A 669 19.85 -10.48 -0.72
C LEU A 669 19.14 -11.48 -1.66
N ASP A 670 19.90 -12.43 -2.22
CA ASP A 670 19.34 -13.59 -2.90
C ASP A 670 19.38 -14.77 -1.93
N VAL A 671 18.23 -15.09 -1.35
CA VAL A 671 18.12 -16.11 -0.30
C VAL A 671 18.13 -17.51 -0.94
N GLU A 672 19.06 -18.34 -0.53
CA GLU A 672 19.08 -19.74 -0.96
C GLU A 672 17.81 -20.46 -0.50
N GLY A 673 17.11 -21.05 -1.47
CA GLY A 673 15.91 -21.83 -1.20
C GLY A 673 16.25 -23.25 -0.72
N PRO A 674 15.26 -23.97 -0.15
CA PRO A 674 15.41 -25.36 0.23
C PRO A 674 15.43 -26.31 -0.97
N PHE A 675 15.19 -25.77 -2.17
CA PHE A 675 15.01 -26.56 -3.38
C PHE A 675 16.34 -26.96 -4.03
N ARG A 676 16.39 -28.16 -4.57
CA ARG A 676 17.54 -28.74 -5.24
C ARG A 676 17.30 -28.85 -6.76
N ALA A 677 18.35 -28.67 -7.54
CA ALA A 677 18.29 -28.78 -9.01
C ALA A 677 17.71 -30.12 -9.51
N ALA A 678 17.88 -31.19 -8.73
CA ALA A 678 17.35 -32.52 -9.07
C ALA A 678 15.82 -32.61 -9.01
N GLN A 679 15.14 -31.69 -8.30
CA GLN A 679 13.69 -31.69 -8.15
C GLN A 679 12.96 -31.13 -9.38
N LEU A 680 13.65 -30.31 -10.19
CA LEU A 680 13.02 -29.63 -11.32
C LEU A 680 13.84 -29.84 -12.61
N LYS A 681 13.30 -30.65 -13.52
CA LYS A 681 13.85 -30.76 -14.87
C LYS A 681 13.36 -29.58 -15.72
N VAL A 682 14.26 -28.68 -16.12
CA VAL A 682 13.95 -27.53 -16.97
C VAL A 682 14.54 -27.77 -18.36
N THR A 683 13.72 -27.82 -19.39
CA THR A 683 14.16 -28.03 -20.77
C THR A 683 13.81 -26.85 -21.67
N VAL A 684 14.66 -26.51 -22.62
CA VAL A 684 14.46 -25.45 -23.59
C VAL A 684 14.15 -25.98 -24.97
N ALA A 685 12.91 -25.86 -25.44
CA ALA A 685 12.51 -26.15 -26.81
C ALA A 685 12.90 -24.99 -27.75
N GLY A 686 14.19 -24.78 -27.92
CA GLY A 686 14.75 -23.66 -28.67
C GLY A 686 14.70 -23.80 -30.19
N HIS A 687 14.07 -24.83 -30.71
CA HIS A 687 13.74 -24.99 -32.14
C HIS A 687 12.35 -24.42 -32.49
N VAL A 688 11.57 -24.00 -31.48
CA VAL A 688 10.26 -23.41 -31.65
C VAL A 688 10.34 -21.88 -31.44
N SER A 689 9.70 -21.10 -32.31
CA SER A 689 9.55 -19.65 -32.16
C SER A 689 8.10 -19.31 -31.90
N THR A 690 7.82 -18.68 -30.77
CA THR A 690 6.44 -18.22 -30.40
C THR A 690 6.17 -16.76 -30.81
N ARG A 691 7.03 -16.15 -31.63
CA ARG A 691 6.81 -14.80 -32.18
C ARG A 691 5.56 -14.76 -33.01
N TRP A 692 4.93 -13.59 -33.06
CA TRP A 692 3.68 -13.40 -33.80
C TRP A 692 3.71 -13.97 -35.23
N ARG A 693 4.80 -13.75 -35.96
CA ARG A 693 4.98 -14.19 -37.34
C ARG A 693 5.14 -15.72 -37.49
N ASP A 694 5.57 -16.38 -36.43
CA ASP A 694 5.91 -17.81 -36.44
C ASP A 694 4.85 -18.66 -35.75
N ARG A 695 3.80 -18.05 -35.19
CA ARG A 695 2.78 -18.74 -34.39
C ARG A 695 2.15 -19.93 -35.11
N GLU A 696 1.83 -19.76 -36.38
CA GLU A 696 1.24 -20.87 -37.18
C GLU A 696 2.15 -22.08 -37.21
N ARG A 697 3.44 -21.87 -37.51
CA ARG A 697 4.44 -22.91 -37.59
C ARG A 697 4.79 -23.54 -36.24
N SER A 698 4.49 -22.88 -35.16
CA SER A 698 4.78 -23.31 -33.81
C SER A 698 3.73 -24.26 -33.22
N LEU A 699 2.51 -24.31 -33.78
CA LEU A 699 1.39 -25.06 -33.21
C LEU A 699 1.72 -26.56 -33.11
N ALA A 700 2.05 -27.22 -34.24
CA ALA A 700 2.31 -28.62 -34.26
C ALA A 700 3.53 -29.04 -33.40
N PRO A 701 4.70 -28.35 -33.44
CA PRO A 701 5.82 -28.71 -32.56
C PRO A 701 5.51 -28.57 -31.06
N ILE A 702 4.67 -27.60 -30.67
CA ILE A 702 4.22 -27.44 -29.29
C ILE A 702 3.34 -28.61 -28.89
N VAL A 703 2.35 -28.97 -29.72
CA VAL A 703 1.41 -30.06 -29.45
C VAL A 703 2.14 -31.39 -29.34
N GLU A 704 3.06 -31.68 -30.23
CA GLU A 704 3.88 -32.90 -30.19
C GLU A 704 4.75 -32.97 -28.92
N LEU A 705 5.33 -31.84 -28.48
CA LEU A 705 6.13 -31.80 -27.27
C LEU A 705 5.24 -32.07 -26.04
N ILE A 706 4.05 -31.48 -25.99
CA ILE A 706 3.07 -31.67 -24.90
C ILE A 706 2.61 -33.13 -24.85
N ALA A 707 2.23 -33.70 -25.99
CA ALA A 707 1.77 -35.09 -26.09
C ALA A 707 2.87 -36.08 -25.66
N ARG A 708 4.09 -35.87 -26.12
CA ARG A 708 5.24 -36.71 -25.74
C ARG A 708 5.51 -36.64 -24.23
N GLN A 709 5.56 -35.42 -23.64
CA GLN A 709 5.80 -35.28 -22.20
C GLN A 709 4.68 -35.89 -21.36
N TYR A 710 3.45 -35.77 -21.81
CA TYR A 710 2.31 -36.37 -21.13
C TYR A 710 2.32 -37.89 -21.20
N ALA A 711 2.71 -38.43 -22.35
CA ALA A 711 2.90 -39.89 -22.51
C ALA A 711 4.05 -40.46 -21.65
N GLU A 712 5.16 -39.70 -21.52
CA GLU A 712 6.29 -40.08 -20.67
C GLU A 712 5.92 -40.07 -19.16
N ARG A 713 5.17 -39.07 -18.73
CA ARG A 713 4.76 -38.90 -17.32
C ARG A 713 3.34 -38.33 -17.24
N PRO A 714 2.31 -39.19 -17.26
CA PRO A 714 0.93 -38.76 -17.08
C PRO A 714 0.73 -38.07 -15.71
N GLY A 715 -0.07 -36.97 -15.66
CA GLY A 715 -0.36 -36.21 -14.45
C GLY A 715 -0.95 -34.85 -14.74
N ASN A 716 -0.92 -33.97 -13.77
CA ASN A 716 -1.47 -32.61 -13.88
C ASN A 716 -0.42 -31.61 -14.39
N TYR A 717 -0.75 -30.90 -15.45
CA TYR A 717 0.10 -29.87 -16.06
C TYR A 717 -0.61 -28.54 -16.26
N LEU A 718 0.14 -27.43 -16.21
CA LEU A 718 -0.29 -26.11 -16.65
C LEU A 718 0.39 -25.70 -17.94
N GLY A 719 -0.38 -25.29 -18.96
CA GLY A 719 0.12 -24.76 -20.22
C GLY A 719 -0.10 -23.24 -20.28
N PHE A 720 0.97 -22.44 -20.43
CA PHE A 720 0.88 -20.99 -20.50
C PHE A 720 1.20 -20.47 -21.90
N LEU A 721 0.28 -19.72 -22.48
CA LEU A 721 0.39 -19.09 -23.78
C LEU A 721 0.33 -17.54 -23.66
N SER A 722 0.72 -16.85 -24.75
CA SER A 722 0.78 -15.38 -24.76
C SER A 722 -0.56 -14.69 -25.00
N SER A 723 -1.60 -15.40 -25.45
CA SER A 723 -2.93 -14.83 -25.73
C SER A 723 -4.01 -15.89 -25.77
N PHE A 724 -5.28 -15.49 -25.57
CA PHE A 724 -6.44 -16.38 -25.68
C PHE A 724 -6.62 -17.00 -27.06
N ASP A 725 -6.29 -16.28 -28.13
CA ASP A 725 -6.36 -16.82 -29.48
C ASP A 725 -5.35 -17.93 -29.71
N TYR A 726 -4.11 -17.71 -29.30
CA TYR A 726 -3.06 -18.71 -29.41
C TYR A 726 -3.35 -19.94 -28.55
N LEU A 727 -3.85 -19.74 -27.34
CA LEU A 727 -4.30 -20.78 -26.43
C LEU A 727 -5.40 -21.63 -27.05
N ARG A 728 -6.46 -21.01 -27.60
CA ARG A 728 -7.58 -21.72 -28.25
C ARG A 728 -7.07 -22.60 -29.39
N ARG A 729 -6.22 -22.08 -30.26
CA ARG A 729 -5.67 -22.81 -31.41
C ARG A 729 -4.83 -24.04 -30.99
N ILE A 730 -4.02 -23.91 -29.93
CA ILE A 730 -3.28 -25.06 -29.38
C ILE A 730 -4.24 -26.12 -28.86
N VAL A 731 -5.27 -25.73 -28.09
CA VAL A 731 -6.23 -26.68 -27.51
C VAL A 731 -7.07 -27.35 -28.60
N GLU A 732 -7.49 -26.62 -29.64
CA GLU A 732 -8.21 -27.15 -30.80
C GLU A 732 -7.35 -28.20 -31.52
N LEU A 733 -6.09 -27.89 -31.79
CA LEU A 733 -5.19 -28.84 -32.47
C LEU A 733 -4.89 -30.09 -31.61
N ILE A 734 -4.77 -29.93 -30.28
CA ILE A 734 -4.64 -31.11 -29.38
C ILE A 734 -5.88 -31.99 -29.48
N ARG A 735 -7.09 -31.40 -29.44
CA ARG A 735 -8.32 -32.20 -29.54
C ARG A 735 -8.49 -32.93 -30.87
N GLU A 736 -7.94 -32.36 -31.94
CA GLU A 736 -7.96 -32.97 -33.28
C GLU A 736 -6.91 -34.12 -33.42
N THR A 737 -5.71 -33.91 -32.90
CA THR A 737 -4.58 -34.84 -33.12
C THR A 737 -4.36 -35.82 -31.99
N HIS A 738 -4.75 -35.43 -30.75
CA HIS A 738 -4.56 -36.21 -29.50
C HIS A 738 -5.83 -36.17 -28.66
N PRO A 739 -6.96 -36.72 -29.14
CA PRO A 739 -8.26 -36.65 -28.41
C PRO A 739 -8.24 -37.41 -27.07
N GLU A 740 -7.26 -38.23 -26.82
CA GLU A 740 -7.02 -38.94 -25.56
C GLU A 740 -6.50 -38.05 -24.45
N LEU A 741 -5.94 -36.88 -24.76
CA LEU A 741 -5.39 -35.95 -23.75
C LEU A 741 -6.54 -35.16 -23.06
N PRO A 742 -6.68 -35.28 -21.74
CA PRO A 742 -7.68 -34.47 -21.03
C PRO A 742 -7.23 -33.02 -20.94
N VAL A 743 -7.85 -32.13 -21.72
CA VAL A 743 -7.48 -30.72 -21.77
C VAL A 743 -8.65 -29.81 -21.44
N TRP A 744 -8.38 -28.72 -20.71
CA TRP A 744 -9.31 -27.63 -20.46
C TRP A 744 -8.58 -26.30 -20.55
N MET A 745 -9.33 -25.23 -20.74
CA MET A 745 -8.72 -23.91 -20.98
C MET A 745 -9.42 -22.80 -20.23
N GLN A 746 -8.67 -21.73 -19.97
CA GLN A 746 -9.15 -20.47 -19.47
C GLN A 746 -10.00 -19.76 -20.53
N GLU A 747 -11.17 -19.26 -20.11
CA GLU A 747 -12.03 -18.40 -20.93
C GLU A 747 -11.89 -16.92 -20.56
N ARG A 748 -12.26 -16.03 -21.50
CA ARG A 748 -12.26 -14.60 -21.22
C ARG A 748 -13.41 -14.25 -20.26
N GLY A 749 -13.13 -13.41 -19.27
CA GLY A 749 -14.17 -12.89 -18.36
C GLY A 749 -14.70 -13.92 -17.35
N MET A 750 -13.96 -15.01 -17.09
CA MET A 750 -14.31 -15.95 -16.02
C MET A 750 -14.51 -15.21 -14.69
N ASP A 751 -15.66 -15.46 -14.06
CA ASP A 751 -15.95 -15.05 -12.71
C ASP A 751 -15.17 -15.91 -11.67
N GLU A 752 -15.39 -15.66 -10.40
CA GLU A 752 -14.69 -16.37 -9.30
C GLU A 752 -15.08 -17.85 -9.29
N ALA A 753 -16.35 -18.17 -9.45
CA ALA A 753 -16.85 -19.55 -9.48
C ALA A 753 -16.27 -20.36 -10.65
N ALA A 754 -16.17 -19.75 -11.85
CA ALA A 754 -15.56 -20.40 -13.00
C ALA A 754 -14.05 -20.60 -12.82
N ARG A 755 -13.35 -19.70 -12.12
CA ARG A 755 -11.93 -19.86 -11.76
C ARG A 755 -11.74 -21.02 -10.78
N ASP A 756 -12.58 -21.11 -9.76
CA ASP A 756 -12.56 -22.20 -8.78
C ASP A 756 -12.83 -23.53 -9.46
N ALA A 757 -13.81 -23.59 -10.37
CA ALA A 757 -14.10 -24.80 -11.17
C ALA A 757 -12.93 -25.22 -12.08
N PHE A 758 -12.17 -24.25 -12.63
CA PHE A 758 -10.95 -24.53 -13.38
C PHE A 758 -9.88 -25.16 -12.48
N LEU A 759 -9.66 -24.60 -11.30
CA LEU A 759 -8.66 -25.09 -10.33
C LEU A 759 -9.05 -26.41 -9.69
N ALA A 760 -10.32 -26.66 -9.45
CA ALA A 760 -10.83 -27.91 -8.85
C ALA A 760 -10.55 -29.15 -9.70
N ARG A 761 -10.14 -28.99 -10.96
CA ARG A 761 -9.72 -30.11 -11.82
C ARG A 761 -8.33 -30.66 -11.46
N PHE A 762 -7.47 -29.83 -10.83
CA PHE A 762 -6.16 -30.24 -10.36
C PHE A 762 -6.29 -30.99 -9.03
N ARG A 763 -6.52 -32.28 -9.10
CA ARG A 763 -6.70 -33.17 -7.93
C ARG A 763 -5.44 -34.01 -7.71
N GLU A 764 -5.25 -34.48 -6.49
CA GLU A 764 -4.22 -35.49 -6.20
C GLU A 764 -4.45 -36.74 -7.02
N GLY A 765 -3.38 -37.25 -7.66
CA GLY A 765 -3.48 -38.36 -8.60
C GLY A 765 -4.24 -38.04 -9.90
N GLY A 766 -4.62 -36.81 -10.11
CA GLY A 766 -5.33 -36.36 -11.32
C GLY A 766 -4.43 -36.37 -12.56
N GLN A 767 -5.08 -36.43 -13.72
CA GLN A 767 -4.41 -36.42 -15.00
C GLN A 767 -5.07 -35.42 -15.95
N GLY A 768 -4.32 -34.47 -16.48
CA GLY A 768 -4.79 -33.54 -17.49
C GLY A 768 -3.99 -32.24 -17.57
N ILE A 769 -4.33 -31.42 -18.55
CA ILE A 769 -3.61 -30.19 -18.85
C ILE A 769 -4.58 -29.01 -18.84
N GLY A 770 -4.39 -28.08 -17.90
CA GLY A 770 -5.10 -26.82 -17.87
C GLY A 770 -4.33 -25.73 -18.63
N PHE A 771 -4.95 -25.12 -19.61
CA PHE A 771 -4.32 -24.06 -20.40
C PHE A 771 -4.78 -22.67 -19.95
N ALA A 772 -3.82 -21.75 -19.77
CA ALA A 772 -4.07 -20.38 -19.34
C ALA A 772 -3.20 -19.36 -20.08
N VAL A 773 -3.57 -18.10 -20.01
CA VAL A 773 -2.75 -17.00 -20.53
C VAL A 773 -1.73 -16.59 -19.46
N LEU A 774 -0.46 -16.48 -19.82
CA LEU A 774 0.60 -16.06 -18.92
C LEU A 774 0.39 -14.60 -18.47
N GLY A 775 0.50 -14.34 -17.17
CA GLY A 775 0.18 -13.04 -16.56
C GLY A 775 -1.30 -12.83 -16.26
N GLY A 776 -2.17 -13.85 -16.51
CA GLY A 776 -3.57 -13.88 -16.09
C GLY A 776 -3.75 -14.42 -14.67
N ALA A 777 -5.02 -14.60 -14.27
CA ALA A 777 -5.42 -15.01 -12.93
C ALA A 777 -4.80 -16.35 -12.45
N PHE A 778 -4.36 -17.21 -13.36
CA PHE A 778 -3.78 -18.52 -13.05
C PHE A 778 -2.23 -18.54 -13.02
N ALA A 779 -1.58 -17.43 -13.38
CA ALA A 779 -0.13 -17.32 -13.26
C ALA A 779 0.32 -16.94 -11.85
N GLU A 780 -0.57 -16.30 -11.06
CA GLU A 780 -0.29 -15.84 -9.71
C GLU A 780 -1.41 -16.21 -8.73
N GLY A 781 -1.05 -16.46 -7.46
CA GLY A 781 -2.04 -16.62 -6.37
C GLY A 781 -2.74 -17.98 -6.30
N ILE A 782 -2.30 -19.00 -7.06
CA ILE A 782 -2.77 -20.38 -6.95
C ILE A 782 -1.76 -21.23 -6.19
N ASP A 783 -2.24 -22.17 -5.40
CA ASP A 783 -1.42 -23.11 -4.63
C ASP A 783 -1.82 -24.55 -4.95
N LEU A 784 -0.99 -25.22 -5.77
CA LEU A 784 -1.17 -26.59 -6.20
C LEU A 784 0.03 -27.39 -5.69
N VAL A 785 -0.07 -27.92 -4.48
CA VAL A 785 1.02 -28.63 -3.78
C VAL A 785 1.05 -30.10 -4.20
N GLY A 786 2.25 -30.66 -4.28
CA GLY A 786 2.46 -32.07 -4.57
C GLY A 786 2.07 -32.45 -6.00
N ASP A 787 1.46 -33.61 -6.18
CA ASP A 787 1.04 -34.14 -7.47
C ASP A 787 -0.20 -33.45 -8.10
N LYS A 788 -0.78 -32.45 -7.40
CA LYS A 788 -1.75 -31.54 -8.00
C LYS A 788 -1.15 -30.74 -9.17
N LEU A 789 0.17 -30.57 -9.23
CA LEU A 789 0.87 -29.95 -10.38
C LEU A 789 2.30 -30.52 -10.52
N ILE A 790 2.50 -31.37 -11.49
CA ILE A 790 3.81 -32.02 -11.72
C ILE A 790 4.61 -31.39 -12.88
N GLY A 791 4.02 -30.41 -13.59
CA GLY A 791 4.79 -29.74 -14.63
C GLY A 791 4.10 -28.56 -15.29
N ALA A 792 4.88 -27.79 -16.04
CA ALA A 792 4.39 -26.63 -16.76
C ALA A 792 5.00 -26.52 -18.18
N PHE A 793 4.16 -26.10 -19.13
CA PHE A 793 4.57 -25.74 -20.49
C PHE A 793 4.44 -24.22 -20.65
N ILE A 794 5.55 -23.53 -20.95
CA ILE A 794 5.54 -22.07 -21.07
C ILE A 794 5.94 -21.69 -22.50
N ALA A 795 4.93 -21.51 -23.37
CA ALA A 795 5.12 -21.20 -24.78
C ALA A 795 5.06 -19.68 -25.04
N THR A 796 5.90 -18.94 -24.36
CA THR A 796 6.06 -17.47 -24.49
C THR A 796 7.16 -16.97 -23.57
N LEU A 797 7.73 -15.78 -23.86
CA LEU A 797 8.57 -15.04 -22.91
C LEU A 797 7.76 -14.12 -21.99
N GLY A 798 6.44 -14.12 -22.04
CA GLY A 798 5.62 -13.27 -21.20
C GLY A 798 5.70 -11.77 -21.48
N LEU A 799 6.33 -11.37 -22.60
CA LEU A 799 6.55 -9.97 -22.92
C LEU A 799 5.22 -9.18 -22.94
N PRO A 800 5.17 -7.98 -22.38
CA PRO A 800 4.05 -7.07 -22.55
C PRO A 800 3.72 -6.84 -24.04
N GLN A 801 2.48 -6.49 -24.34
CA GLN A 801 2.05 -6.23 -25.72
C GLN A 801 2.81 -5.04 -26.30
N VAL A 802 3.31 -5.18 -27.51
CA VAL A 802 3.87 -4.04 -28.26
C VAL A 802 2.72 -3.18 -28.77
N ASN A 803 2.64 -1.97 -28.26
CA ASN A 803 1.69 -0.93 -28.67
C ASN A 803 2.35 0.44 -28.50
N GLU A 804 1.69 1.49 -28.99
CA GLU A 804 2.24 2.84 -28.98
C GLU A 804 2.56 3.35 -27.56
N VAL A 805 1.68 3.07 -26.59
CA VAL A 805 1.89 3.44 -25.18
C VAL A 805 3.15 2.80 -24.62
N ASN A 806 3.29 1.48 -24.77
CA ASN A 806 4.44 0.74 -24.24
C ASN A 806 5.74 1.13 -24.94
N GLU A 807 5.69 1.51 -26.24
CA GLU A 807 6.84 2.04 -26.97
C GLU A 807 7.26 3.43 -26.49
N GLN A 808 6.33 4.27 -26.08
CA GLN A 808 6.69 5.56 -25.44
C GLN A 808 7.28 5.35 -24.04
N MET A 809 6.69 4.47 -23.25
CA MET A 809 7.25 4.09 -21.94
C MET A 809 8.68 3.51 -22.12
N ARG A 810 8.89 2.65 -23.12
CA ARG A 810 10.22 2.12 -23.45
C ARG A 810 11.22 3.25 -23.78
N ARG A 811 10.80 4.26 -24.55
CA ARG A 811 11.67 5.40 -24.88
C ARG A 811 12.03 6.22 -23.65
N ALA A 812 11.07 6.48 -22.76
CA ALA A 812 11.33 7.19 -21.51
C ALA A 812 12.29 6.38 -20.58
N LEU A 813 12.11 5.06 -20.49
CA LEU A 813 13.02 4.17 -19.74
C LEU A 813 14.41 4.10 -20.40
N GLU A 814 14.49 4.10 -21.74
CA GLU A 814 15.76 4.17 -22.47
C GLU A 814 16.51 5.48 -22.17
N ALA A 815 15.81 6.60 -22.19
CA ALA A 815 16.40 7.91 -21.90
C ALA A 815 16.92 8.01 -20.46
N ARG A 816 16.26 7.37 -19.50
CA ARG A 816 16.62 7.43 -18.08
C ARG A 816 17.68 6.41 -17.68
N PHE A 817 17.60 5.15 -18.19
CA PHE A 817 18.37 4.01 -17.72
C PHE A 817 19.24 3.34 -18.82
N GLY A 818 19.13 3.75 -20.09
CA GLY A 818 19.90 3.21 -21.20
C GLY A 818 19.56 1.76 -21.59
N SER A 819 18.43 1.20 -21.08
CA SER A 819 18.01 -0.18 -21.28
C SER A 819 16.49 -0.31 -21.41
N GLY A 820 15.88 0.52 -22.22
CA GLY A 820 14.41 0.64 -22.31
C GLY A 820 13.71 -0.66 -22.71
N TYR A 821 14.29 -1.48 -23.61
CA TYR A 821 13.70 -2.75 -23.98
C TYR A 821 13.68 -3.74 -22.81
N ASP A 822 14.76 -3.83 -22.07
CA ASP A 822 14.89 -4.75 -20.95
C ASP A 822 13.90 -4.35 -19.82
N TYR A 823 13.84 -3.06 -19.50
CA TYR A 823 12.95 -2.52 -18.45
C TYR A 823 11.47 -2.58 -18.81
N MET A 824 11.11 -2.38 -20.09
CA MET A 824 9.70 -2.40 -20.50
C MET A 824 9.20 -3.81 -20.83
N TYR A 825 10.04 -4.64 -21.46
CA TYR A 825 9.60 -5.91 -22.01
C TYR A 825 10.25 -7.13 -21.36
N LEU A 826 11.59 -7.20 -21.33
CA LEU A 826 12.29 -8.43 -20.99
C LEU A 826 12.15 -8.78 -19.50
N PHE A 827 12.47 -7.84 -18.60
CA PHE A 827 12.44 -8.11 -17.16
C PHE A 827 11.02 -8.41 -16.66
N PRO A 828 9.98 -7.61 -16.99
CA PRO A 828 8.60 -7.93 -16.61
C PRO A 828 8.10 -9.24 -17.24
N GLY A 829 8.53 -9.56 -18.46
CA GLY A 829 8.19 -10.81 -19.12
C GLY A 829 8.78 -12.02 -18.41
N MET A 830 10.09 -12.00 -18.14
CA MET A 830 10.80 -13.10 -17.48
C MET A 830 10.34 -13.29 -16.03
N GLN A 831 9.99 -12.22 -15.32
CA GLN A 831 9.36 -12.32 -14.01
C GLN A 831 8.11 -13.20 -14.04
N LYS A 832 7.19 -12.98 -15.00
CA LYS A 832 5.98 -13.80 -15.16
C LYS A 832 6.29 -15.26 -15.49
N VAL A 833 7.32 -15.52 -16.31
CA VAL A 833 7.78 -16.87 -16.63
C VAL A 833 8.26 -17.58 -15.36
N VAL A 834 9.13 -16.95 -14.59
CA VAL A 834 9.68 -17.52 -13.34
C VAL A 834 8.58 -17.77 -12.31
N GLN A 835 7.61 -16.86 -12.20
CA GLN A 835 6.45 -17.03 -11.31
C GLN A 835 5.58 -18.22 -11.72
N ALA A 836 5.28 -18.37 -13.01
CA ALA A 836 4.48 -19.47 -13.53
C ALA A 836 5.18 -20.82 -13.35
N ALA A 837 6.48 -20.91 -13.66
CA ALA A 837 7.28 -22.11 -13.46
C ALA A 837 7.47 -22.46 -11.98
N GLY A 838 7.59 -21.45 -11.11
CA GLY A 838 7.73 -21.62 -9.66
C GLY A 838 6.48 -22.21 -8.96
N ARG A 839 5.40 -22.50 -9.72
CA ARG A 839 4.23 -23.23 -9.21
C ARG A 839 4.47 -24.74 -9.11
N VAL A 840 5.41 -25.25 -9.88
CA VAL A 840 5.67 -26.70 -9.98
C VAL A 840 6.35 -27.25 -8.74
N ILE A 841 7.24 -26.49 -8.11
CA ILE A 841 7.94 -26.88 -6.88
C ILE A 841 7.52 -25.96 -5.73
N ARG A 842 6.90 -26.55 -4.70
CA ARG A 842 6.36 -25.85 -3.52
C ARG A 842 6.92 -26.37 -2.20
N THR A 843 7.29 -27.65 -2.19
CA THR A 843 7.84 -28.33 -1.01
C THR A 843 9.20 -28.98 -1.33
N GLU A 844 9.90 -29.41 -0.30
CA GLU A 844 11.19 -30.12 -0.42
C GLU A 844 11.05 -31.53 -1.03
N HIS A 845 9.82 -32.01 -1.19
CA HIS A 845 9.51 -33.34 -1.72
C HIS A 845 8.91 -33.31 -3.13
N ASP A 846 8.56 -32.13 -3.63
CA ASP A 846 7.98 -32.01 -4.97
C ASP A 846 9.04 -32.31 -6.04
N GLU A 847 8.62 -32.98 -7.09
CA GLU A 847 9.41 -33.23 -8.29
C GLU A 847 8.61 -32.88 -9.54
N GLY A 848 9.21 -32.15 -10.46
CA GLY A 848 8.45 -31.66 -11.61
C GLY A 848 9.29 -31.39 -12.85
N VAL A 849 8.60 -31.02 -13.94
CA VAL A 849 9.20 -30.67 -15.23
C VAL A 849 8.66 -29.29 -15.71
N VAL A 850 9.54 -28.48 -16.28
CA VAL A 850 9.18 -27.24 -16.94
C VAL A 850 9.76 -27.23 -18.35
N HIS A 851 8.89 -27.02 -19.34
CA HIS A 851 9.30 -26.81 -20.73
C HIS A 851 9.19 -25.31 -21.07
N LEU A 852 10.34 -24.68 -21.30
CA LEU A 852 10.45 -23.31 -21.80
C LEU A 852 10.47 -23.35 -23.33
N ILE A 853 9.38 -22.99 -23.97
CA ILE A 853 9.13 -23.18 -25.39
C ILE A 853 9.25 -21.85 -26.14
N ASP A 854 10.46 -21.49 -26.51
CA ASP A 854 10.81 -20.40 -27.44
C ASP A 854 12.34 -20.41 -27.70
N ASP A 855 12.78 -20.02 -28.90
CA ASP A 855 14.18 -19.94 -29.29
C ASP A 855 14.96 -18.90 -28.48
N ARG A 856 14.30 -17.87 -27.98
CA ARG A 856 14.91 -16.79 -27.19
C ARG A 856 15.40 -17.25 -25.83
N TYR A 857 14.91 -18.35 -25.26
CA TYR A 857 15.44 -18.91 -24.01
C TYR A 857 16.87 -19.44 -24.13
N ARG A 858 17.42 -19.62 -25.36
CA ARG A 858 18.81 -19.93 -25.59
C ARG A 858 19.75 -18.72 -25.47
N ARG A 859 19.23 -17.52 -25.43
CA ARG A 859 20.01 -16.28 -25.33
C ARG A 859 20.58 -16.14 -23.92
N ARG A 860 21.87 -15.80 -23.83
CA ARG A 860 22.55 -15.64 -22.52
C ARG A 860 21.90 -14.59 -21.62
N GLU A 861 21.45 -13.48 -22.20
CA GLU A 861 20.74 -12.42 -21.47
C GLU A 861 19.43 -12.93 -20.83
N VAL A 862 18.71 -13.83 -21.49
CA VAL A 862 17.48 -14.44 -20.96
C VAL A 862 17.80 -15.49 -19.89
N GLN A 863 18.80 -16.34 -20.13
CA GLN A 863 19.21 -17.39 -19.18
C GLN A 863 19.69 -16.83 -17.84
N ARG A 864 20.34 -15.65 -17.83
CA ARG A 864 20.78 -14.99 -16.61
C ARG A 864 19.63 -14.53 -15.70
N LEU A 865 18.42 -14.44 -16.24
CA LEU A 865 17.20 -14.05 -15.51
C LEU A 865 16.45 -15.24 -14.90
N LEU A 866 16.89 -16.47 -15.19
CA LEU A 866 16.33 -17.68 -14.61
C LEU A 866 16.92 -17.91 -13.19
N PRO A 867 16.19 -18.57 -12.29
CA PRO A 867 16.69 -18.91 -10.96
C PRO A 867 17.98 -19.73 -10.99
N ARG A 868 18.96 -19.37 -10.19
CA ARG A 868 20.28 -20.01 -10.17
C ARG A 868 20.27 -21.50 -9.84
N TRP A 869 19.26 -21.94 -9.07
CA TRP A 869 19.12 -23.34 -8.69
C TRP A 869 18.54 -24.22 -9.81
N TRP A 870 18.03 -23.63 -10.90
CA TRP A 870 17.57 -24.41 -12.06
C TRP A 870 18.73 -24.95 -12.88
N ARG A 871 18.62 -26.22 -13.22
CA ARG A 871 19.49 -26.82 -14.23
C ARG A 871 18.72 -26.83 -15.55
N VAL A 872 19.11 -25.95 -16.46
CA VAL A 872 18.48 -25.81 -17.77
C VAL A 872 19.19 -26.68 -18.79
N GLU A 873 18.46 -27.59 -19.45
CA GLU A 873 18.92 -28.53 -20.48
C GLU A 873 18.50 -28.13 -21.90
#